data_98125b6d37ca3f61ba523999e8381535
#
_entry.id   98125b6d37ca3f61ba523999e8381535
#
_cell.length_a   1.000
_cell.length_b   1.000
_cell.length_c   1.000
_cell.angle_alpha   90.00
_cell.angle_beta   90.00
_cell.angle_gamma   90.00
#
_symmetry.space_group_name_H-M   'P 1'
#
loop_
_entity.id
_entity.type
_entity.pdbx_description
1 polymer ?
#
loop_
_entity_poly.entity_id
_entity_poly.type
_entity_poly.pdbx_seq_one_letter_code
_entity_poly.pdbx_strand_id
1 'polypeptide(L)'
;MKKNTKWILENKTNYEKIFEDKREKKLDFIIEDLIENRNLSLDTNFDFNPFDLKDMEVATQRIFEAIKNNQKIYIYGDYDVDGITSVSLLYLALSELGANVDYYIPLRDEGYGLNKEAIQILKNENADLIISVDCGINSIEEINFANELNLDFIITDHHEITGDIPKALAVINPKREENIYSFKYLAGVGTAFMLVYALYTKMDKLNDLEKYLDIVAIGTVADIVPLVSDNRKFVKRGLKLLNTTKWTGIKQLLRKIFPDNWDTKEYFAYDVGYIIAPIFNAAGRLEDAKQAVSLFIEEDGFKCLSIIDKLLENNVERKDIQKKILEMSIAEIEKKQLYNKNLILVANKSFHHGVIGIVASKILDKYYKPTIIMEIKENEGVATASCRSIDGVNIVECLNSVSDILVKYGGHSGAAGFTIEIENIEEFYQRVDKYIEENFNKDLFVKKLKIEKILAPYKVNYEFLKELEILEPYGAKNHTPIFAFRNCEYENLRFTRNSTEHLMLDIKKDGYYFKNCIFFGGGDYYDIISSSKSIDIAFKLKLETFKDRYMYKLQLEDVKNSNDNIDFQDDYLELNGRDISFPIETVVYPKRPDIEEPLNLIFNDYGVAITKDRTIIENIDSNLAKILTILKNKFNYEFSVKIKKKYLKSENINLHLEIDIIKDNGLKSFPLKDALIFKEIKKLLIGNFEYNSIQKKVLASIFKDKKKTLAIIDRKRGTTTIIDTIKFYCKYRNLKLSINSEKEKADFYIFENFTEIEKINFLLTNNILIISNKNVEVNNFNKIIDDYSIPKNIEYIDYSDISILKRNNNLYYPFLTDEEKNNMLELIRENKVVFSTREIIVHF
;
A
#
# COMPACT_ATOMS: atom_id res chain seq x y z
N MET A 1 25.31 7.22 -0.60
CA MET A 1 24.81 6.50 0.61
C MET A 1 23.98 5.31 0.14
N LYS A 2 24.27 4.05 0.57
CA LYS A 2 23.41 2.91 0.17
C LYS A 2 22.01 3.15 0.74
N LYS A 3 21.01 3.37 -0.10
CA LYS A 3 19.61 3.39 0.36
C LYS A 3 19.25 1.99 0.81
N ASN A 4 19.12 1.79 2.12
CA ASN A 4 18.76 0.50 2.70
C ASN A 4 17.24 0.37 2.71
N THR A 5 16.66 0.08 1.55
CA THR A 5 15.21 -0.12 1.41
C THR A 5 14.89 -1.60 1.65
N LYS A 6 13.94 -1.88 2.53
CA LYS A 6 13.44 -3.24 2.74
C LYS A 6 12.23 -3.49 1.84
N TRP A 7 12.31 -4.51 0.99
CA TRP A 7 11.17 -4.92 0.18
C TRP A 7 10.24 -5.82 0.99
N ILE A 8 8.95 -5.55 0.92
CA ILE A 8 7.91 -6.33 1.57
C ILE A 8 6.93 -6.78 0.50
N LEU A 9 6.76 -8.08 0.34
CA LEU A 9 5.73 -8.65 -0.52
C LEU A 9 4.40 -8.62 0.25
N GLU A 10 3.45 -7.77 -0.18
CA GLU A 10 2.18 -7.57 0.52
C GLU A 10 1.17 -8.67 0.27
N ASN A 11 1.08 -9.11 -0.98
CA ASN A 11 0.00 -9.98 -1.41
C ASN A 11 0.47 -11.41 -1.63
N LYS A 12 0.08 -12.27 -0.72
CA LYS A 12 0.10 -13.71 -0.99
C LYS A 12 -0.98 -13.99 -2.04
N THR A 13 -0.59 -14.57 -3.15
CA THR A 13 -1.52 -14.94 -4.22
C THR A 13 -2.59 -15.87 -3.68
N ASN A 14 -3.86 -15.55 -3.90
CA ASN A 14 -4.95 -16.49 -3.64
C ASN A 14 -5.04 -17.46 -4.81
N TYR A 15 -4.36 -18.58 -4.68
CA TYR A 15 -4.28 -19.59 -5.75
C TYR A 15 -5.60 -20.34 -5.99
N GLU A 16 -6.56 -20.26 -5.08
CA GLU A 16 -7.89 -20.86 -5.33
C GLU A 16 -8.56 -20.23 -6.55
N LYS A 17 -8.34 -18.93 -6.76
CA LYS A 17 -8.87 -18.21 -7.91
C LYS A 17 -8.18 -18.51 -9.26
N ILE A 18 -6.93 -18.94 -9.23
CA ILE A 18 -6.18 -19.19 -10.48
C ILE A 18 -6.79 -20.32 -11.31
N PHE A 19 -7.47 -21.21 -10.66
CA PHE A 19 -8.01 -22.42 -11.30
C PHE A 19 -9.53 -22.45 -11.33
N GLU A 20 -10.22 -21.45 -10.79
CA GLU A 20 -11.62 -21.26 -11.08
C GLU A 20 -11.82 -21.11 -12.59
N ASP A 21 -12.94 -21.60 -13.08
CA ASP A 21 -13.22 -21.64 -14.51
C ASP A 21 -13.15 -20.24 -15.13
N LYS A 22 -12.12 -20.01 -15.96
CA LYS A 22 -11.88 -18.72 -16.63
C LYS A 22 -13.01 -18.27 -17.55
N ARG A 23 -14.01 -19.11 -17.82
CA ARG A 23 -15.15 -18.77 -18.69
C ARG A 23 -16.02 -17.65 -18.15
N GLU A 24 -16.02 -17.41 -16.84
CA GLU A 24 -16.78 -16.34 -16.17
C GLU A 24 -15.91 -15.16 -15.76
N LYS A 25 -14.57 -15.27 -15.79
CA LYS A 25 -13.68 -14.22 -15.36
C LYS A 25 -13.55 -13.12 -16.41
N LYS A 26 -13.84 -11.89 -15.99
CA LYS A 26 -13.71 -10.69 -16.82
C LYS A 26 -12.31 -10.07 -16.76
N LEU A 27 -11.56 -10.33 -15.68
CA LEU A 27 -10.27 -9.68 -15.37
C LEU A 27 -9.15 -10.68 -15.10
N ASP A 28 -7.90 -10.23 -15.26
CA ASP A 28 -6.73 -10.99 -14.79
C ASP A 28 -6.80 -11.17 -13.28
N PHE A 29 -6.43 -12.36 -12.79
CA PHE A 29 -6.51 -12.68 -11.35
C PHE A 29 -5.66 -11.74 -10.48
N ILE A 30 -4.54 -11.20 -10.99
CA ILE A 30 -3.72 -10.21 -10.25
C ILE A 30 -4.52 -8.93 -10.02
N ILE A 31 -5.29 -8.51 -11.02
CA ILE A 31 -6.15 -7.33 -10.91
C ILE A 31 -7.29 -7.58 -9.92
N GLU A 32 -7.91 -8.77 -9.98
CA GLU A 32 -8.94 -9.16 -9.01
C GLU A 32 -8.40 -9.18 -7.57
N ASP A 33 -7.22 -9.78 -7.36
CA ASP A 33 -6.53 -9.78 -6.07
C ASP A 33 -6.26 -8.35 -5.56
N LEU A 34 -5.82 -7.45 -6.45
CA LEU A 34 -5.56 -6.05 -6.09
C LEU A 34 -6.84 -5.31 -5.70
N ILE A 35 -7.94 -5.54 -6.42
CA ILE A 35 -9.26 -4.96 -6.10
C ILE A 35 -9.72 -5.42 -4.71
N GLU A 36 -9.66 -6.73 -4.44
CA GLU A 36 -10.08 -7.29 -3.14
C GLU A 36 -9.19 -6.81 -1.99
N ASN A 37 -7.87 -6.93 -2.13
CA ASN A 37 -6.94 -6.57 -1.06
C ASN A 37 -7.00 -5.08 -0.68
N ARG A 38 -7.38 -4.23 -1.63
CA ARG A 38 -7.55 -2.79 -1.43
C ARG A 38 -9.00 -2.41 -1.11
N ASN A 39 -9.91 -3.38 -1.10
CA ASN A 39 -11.34 -3.17 -0.92
C ASN A 39 -11.90 -2.07 -1.85
N LEU A 40 -11.53 -2.15 -3.15
CA LEU A 40 -11.91 -1.15 -4.14
C LEU A 40 -13.29 -1.47 -4.73
N SER A 41 -14.20 -0.53 -4.66
CA SER A 41 -15.43 -0.58 -5.45
C SER A 41 -15.15 -0.12 -6.88
N LEU A 42 -15.60 -0.89 -7.87
CA LEU A 42 -15.57 -0.51 -9.27
C LEU A 42 -16.80 0.30 -9.67
N ASP A 43 -17.84 0.28 -8.85
CA ASP A 43 -19.05 1.09 -9.04
C ASP A 43 -18.73 2.57 -8.86
N THR A 44 -19.24 3.39 -9.78
CA THR A 44 -19.10 4.84 -9.76
C THR A 44 -20.42 5.57 -9.46
N ASN A 45 -21.52 4.85 -9.24
CA ASN A 45 -22.79 5.44 -8.86
C ASN A 45 -22.71 5.99 -7.44
N PHE A 46 -23.44 7.08 -7.21
CA PHE A 46 -23.60 7.62 -5.87
C PHE A 46 -24.72 6.85 -5.16
N ASP A 47 -24.37 6.20 -4.07
CA ASP A 47 -25.23 5.37 -3.23
C ASP A 47 -25.36 5.91 -1.81
N PHE A 48 -24.99 7.17 -1.59
CA PHE A 48 -25.08 7.88 -0.33
C PHE A 48 -26.28 8.83 -0.28
N ASN A 49 -26.71 9.13 0.93
CA ASN A 49 -27.66 10.20 1.21
C ASN A 49 -26.94 11.33 1.95
N PRO A 50 -26.88 12.57 1.42
CA PRO A 50 -26.17 13.66 2.08
C PRO A 50 -26.75 14.03 3.45
N PHE A 51 -28.04 13.73 3.69
CA PHE A 51 -28.69 13.96 4.98
C PHE A 51 -28.29 12.95 6.08
N ASP A 52 -27.50 11.94 5.75
CA ASP A 52 -26.86 11.05 6.73
C ASP A 52 -25.69 11.72 7.47
N LEU A 53 -25.23 12.89 6.99
CA LEU A 53 -24.34 13.77 7.72
C LEU A 53 -25.13 14.61 8.72
N LYS A 54 -24.68 14.61 9.96
CA LYS A 54 -25.30 15.37 11.05
C LYS A 54 -25.37 16.87 10.71
N ASP A 55 -26.44 17.51 11.11
CA ASP A 55 -26.77 18.91 10.92
C ASP A 55 -26.99 19.35 9.45
N MET A 56 -26.93 18.43 8.47
CA MET A 56 -27.16 18.75 7.05
C MET A 56 -28.55 19.36 6.81
N GLU A 57 -29.59 18.84 7.48
CA GLU A 57 -30.96 19.35 7.39
C GLU A 57 -31.04 20.80 7.90
N VAL A 58 -30.43 21.09 9.06
CA VAL A 58 -30.40 22.43 9.66
C VAL A 58 -29.65 23.42 8.77
N ALA A 59 -28.50 23.00 8.24
CA ALA A 59 -27.68 23.81 7.35
C ALA A 59 -28.44 24.19 6.07
N THR A 60 -29.06 23.21 5.41
CA THR A 60 -29.81 23.44 4.17
C THR A 60 -31.01 24.34 4.41
N GLN A 61 -31.75 24.14 5.49
CA GLN A 61 -32.89 25.01 5.84
C GLN A 61 -32.43 26.46 6.06
N ARG A 62 -31.37 26.68 6.84
CA ARG A 62 -30.85 28.05 7.10
C ARG A 62 -30.36 28.75 5.82
N ILE A 63 -29.70 28.01 4.91
CA ILE A 63 -29.27 28.56 3.63
C ILE A 63 -30.48 28.95 2.77
N PHE A 64 -31.54 28.15 2.69
CA PHE A 64 -32.75 28.51 1.96
C PHE A 64 -33.46 29.72 2.58
N GLU A 65 -33.47 29.88 3.90
CA GLU A 65 -33.99 31.05 4.59
C GLU A 65 -33.18 32.31 4.21
N ALA A 66 -31.84 32.18 4.14
CA ALA A 66 -30.97 33.28 3.70
C ALA A 66 -31.24 33.69 2.25
N ILE A 67 -31.34 32.71 1.34
CA ILE A 67 -31.67 32.95 -0.07
C ILE A 67 -33.04 33.65 -0.19
N LYS A 68 -34.05 33.10 0.47
CA LYS A 68 -35.42 33.66 0.44
C LYS A 68 -35.50 35.12 0.91
N ASN A 69 -34.70 35.44 1.94
CA ASN A 69 -34.70 36.76 2.56
C ASN A 69 -33.62 37.68 1.98
N ASN A 70 -32.93 37.28 0.91
CA ASN A 70 -31.82 38.01 0.25
C ASN A 70 -30.73 38.43 1.26
N GLN A 71 -30.46 37.60 2.26
CA GLN A 71 -29.42 37.79 3.26
C GLN A 71 -28.04 37.62 2.65
N LYS A 72 -27.05 38.36 3.18
CA LYS A 72 -25.67 38.28 2.70
C LYS A 72 -24.98 37.04 3.30
N ILE A 73 -24.58 36.14 2.43
CA ILE A 73 -23.85 34.91 2.79
C ILE A 73 -22.36 35.14 2.47
N TYR A 74 -21.48 34.85 3.42
CA TYR A 74 -20.05 34.74 3.18
C TYR A 74 -19.56 33.30 3.26
N ILE A 75 -18.78 32.89 2.27
CA ILE A 75 -18.05 31.61 2.31
C ILE A 75 -16.64 31.90 2.82
N TYR A 76 -16.27 31.32 3.96
CA TYR A 76 -14.95 31.44 4.54
C TYR A 76 -14.14 30.18 4.26
N GLY A 77 -13.08 30.26 3.45
CA GLY A 77 -12.27 29.11 3.08
C GLY A 77 -10.82 29.18 3.51
N ASP A 78 -10.07 28.08 3.31
CA ASP A 78 -8.64 28.05 3.48
C ASP A 78 -7.91 28.43 2.17
N TYR A 79 -6.62 28.72 2.28
CA TYR A 79 -5.77 29.22 1.18
C TYR A 79 -5.15 28.13 0.30
N ASP A 80 -5.35 26.85 0.59
CA ASP A 80 -4.86 25.76 -0.26
C ASP A 80 -5.88 25.34 -1.32
N VAL A 81 -5.55 24.35 -2.15
CA VAL A 81 -6.41 23.95 -3.28
C VAL A 81 -7.71 23.34 -2.82
N ASP A 82 -7.76 22.63 -1.68
CA ASP A 82 -9.00 22.08 -1.15
C ASP A 82 -9.94 23.21 -0.68
N GLY A 83 -9.40 24.17 0.08
CA GLY A 83 -10.16 25.37 0.46
C GLY A 83 -10.59 26.20 -0.74
N ILE A 84 -9.70 26.47 -1.71
CA ILE A 84 -9.98 27.22 -2.94
C ILE A 84 -11.11 26.55 -3.74
N THR A 85 -11.04 25.23 -3.94
CA THR A 85 -12.06 24.49 -4.71
C THR A 85 -13.38 24.39 -3.94
N SER A 86 -13.33 24.28 -2.62
CA SER A 86 -14.49 24.28 -1.74
C SER A 86 -15.26 25.60 -1.80
N VAL A 87 -14.52 26.73 -1.71
CA VAL A 87 -15.09 28.09 -1.86
C VAL A 87 -15.70 28.25 -3.25
N SER A 88 -14.95 27.90 -4.30
CA SER A 88 -15.40 28.04 -5.69
C SER A 88 -16.65 27.23 -5.98
N LEU A 89 -16.67 25.96 -5.53
CA LEU A 89 -17.83 25.08 -5.67
C LEU A 89 -19.07 25.66 -5.01
N LEU A 90 -18.94 26.06 -3.74
CA LEU A 90 -20.09 26.55 -2.99
C LEU A 90 -20.56 27.91 -3.50
N TYR A 91 -19.63 28.81 -3.88
CA TYR A 91 -19.95 30.10 -4.50
C TYR A 91 -20.76 29.94 -5.80
N LEU A 92 -20.26 29.08 -6.71
CA LEU A 92 -20.94 28.83 -7.98
C LEU A 92 -22.32 28.19 -7.78
N ALA A 93 -22.43 27.23 -6.86
CA ALA A 93 -23.68 26.56 -6.58
C ALA A 93 -24.72 27.51 -5.92
N LEU A 94 -24.32 28.31 -4.93
CA LEU A 94 -25.21 29.24 -4.24
C LEU A 94 -25.60 30.39 -5.15
N SER A 95 -24.69 30.90 -5.99
CA SER A 95 -24.99 31.92 -7.01
C SER A 95 -26.05 31.45 -8.01
N GLU A 96 -25.95 30.19 -8.45
CA GLU A 96 -26.94 29.56 -9.36
C GLU A 96 -28.31 29.38 -8.69
N LEU A 97 -28.35 29.21 -7.36
CA LEU A 97 -29.56 29.16 -6.57
C LEU A 97 -30.12 30.56 -6.23
N GLY A 98 -29.48 31.62 -6.69
CA GLY A 98 -29.90 33.00 -6.50
C GLY A 98 -29.52 33.62 -5.15
N ALA A 99 -28.53 33.07 -4.45
CA ALA A 99 -28.03 33.64 -3.21
C ALA A 99 -27.26 34.95 -3.42
N ASN A 100 -27.37 35.87 -2.46
CA ASN A 100 -26.49 37.02 -2.32
C ASN A 100 -25.20 36.56 -1.59
N VAL A 101 -24.22 36.08 -2.36
CA VAL A 101 -23.05 35.35 -1.83
C VAL A 101 -21.74 36.04 -2.19
N ASP A 102 -20.79 36.04 -1.26
CA ASP A 102 -19.44 36.50 -1.45
C ASP A 102 -18.49 35.53 -0.71
N TYR A 103 -17.16 35.76 -0.77
CA TYR A 103 -16.23 34.85 -0.12
C TYR A 103 -15.06 35.60 0.52
N TYR A 104 -14.45 34.92 1.51
CA TYR A 104 -13.24 35.37 2.20
C TYR A 104 -12.25 34.24 2.28
N ILE A 105 -10.99 34.52 1.98
CA ILE A 105 -9.87 33.62 2.19
C ILE A 105 -8.81 34.40 2.96
N PRO A 106 -8.34 33.90 4.13
CA PRO A 106 -7.29 34.55 4.89
C PRO A 106 -5.96 34.51 4.14
N LEU A 107 -5.13 35.51 4.35
CA LEU A 107 -3.74 35.45 3.92
C LEU A 107 -3.00 34.47 4.81
N ARG A 108 -1.94 33.84 4.27
CA ARG A 108 -1.16 32.86 5.02
C ARG A 108 -0.55 33.42 6.33
N ASP A 109 -0.22 34.71 6.35
CA ASP A 109 0.33 35.41 7.53
C ASP A 109 -0.73 35.66 8.61
N GLU A 110 -2.01 35.58 8.28
CA GLU A 110 -3.11 35.63 9.26
C GLU A 110 -3.23 34.30 10.05
N GLY A 111 -2.60 33.26 9.58
CA GLY A 111 -2.63 31.92 10.17
C GLY A 111 -3.57 30.96 9.44
N TYR A 112 -3.68 29.76 9.97
CA TYR A 112 -4.55 28.70 9.45
C TYR A 112 -5.89 28.72 10.22
N GLY A 113 -6.99 28.54 9.48
CA GLY A 113 -8.33 28.41 10.04
C GLY A 113 -9.06 29.74 10.25
N LEU A 114 -10.09 29.74 11.10
CA LEU A 114 -10.86 30.93 11.41
C LEU A 114 -10.04 31.90 12.29
N ASN A 115 -10.27 33.18 12.13
CA ASN A 115 -9.74 34.21 13.00
C ASN A 115 -10.79 35.26 13.36
N LYS A 116 -10.70 35.83 14.56
CA LYS A 116 -11.69 36.79 15.12
C LYS A 116 -11.73 38.09 14.34
N GLU A 117 -10.57 38.56 13.84
CA GLU A 117 -10.42 39.78 13.06
C GLU A 117 -11.20 39.66 11.73
N ALA A 118 -11.04 38.54 11.02
CA ALA A 118 -11.80 38.30 9.79
C ALA A 118 -13.31 38.20 10.05
N ILE A 119 -13.75 37.53 11.10
CA ILE A 119 -15.16 37.45 11.49
C ILE A 119 -15.72 38.86 11.76
N GLN A 120 -14.97 39.73 12.45
CA GLN A 120 -15.35 41.10 12.71
C GLN A 120 -15.46 41.91 11.40
N ILE A 121 -14.53 41.75 10.45
CA ILE A 121 -14.56 42.40 9.15
C ILE A 121 -15.84 42.00 8.40
N LEU A 122 -16.15 40.68 8.30
CA LEU A 122 -17.32 40.17 7.63
C LEU A 122 -18.61 40.67 8.27
N LYS A 123 -18.67 40.78 9.61
CA LYS A 123 -19.80 41.39 10.31
C LYS A 123 -20.01 42.85 9.94
N ASN A 124 -18.92 43.58 9.83
CA ASN A 124 -18.95 45.02 9.43
C ASN A 124 -19.36 45.17 7.94
N GLU A 125 -19.14 44.16 7.09
CA GLU A 125 -19.60 44.06 5.71
C GLU A 125 -21.04 43.54 5.58
N ASN A 126 -21.76 43.48 6.71
CA ASN A 126 -23.15 43.06 6.84
C ASN A 126 -23.40 41.58 6.49
N ALA A 127 -22.46 40.71 6.89
CA ALA A 127 -22.73 39.27 6.83
C ALA A 127 -23.92 38.89 7.73
N ASP A 128 -24.87 38.15 7.19
CA ASP A 128 -25.98 37.54 7.93
C ASP A 128 -25.70 36.08 8.26
N LEU A 129 -24.93 35.39 7.41
CA LEU A 129 -24.54 33.99 7.52
C LEU A 129 -23.12 33.80 7.02
N ILE A 130 -22.28 33.10 7.80
CA ILE A 130 -20.98 32.62 7.34
C ILE A 130 -21.04 31.10 7.19
N ILE A 131 -20.50 30.58 6.08
CA ILE A 131 -20.31 29.17 5.86
C ILE A 131 -18.81 28.91 5.72
N SER A 132 -18.20 28.29 6.72
CA SER A 132 -16.80 27.87 6.56
C SER A 132 -16.70 26.59 5.73
N VAL A 133 -15.66 26.51 4.91
CA VAL A 133 -15.31 25.33 4.12
C VAL A 133 -13.86 24.97 4.37
N ASP A 134 -13.58 23.69 4.56
CA ASP A 134 -12.25 23.16 4.78
C ASP A 134 -11.53 23.71 6.04
N CYS A 135 -12.28 24.25 6.98
CA CYS A 135 -11.79 24.76 8.26
C CYS A 135 -12.91 24.96 9.27
N GLY A 136 -12.57 25.11 10.55
CA GLY A 136 -13.46 25.57 11.59
C GLY A 136 -13.86 24.53 12.63
N ILE A 137 -13.65 23.23 12.43
CA ILE A 137 -14.08 22.17 13.38
C ILE A 137 -13.44 22.29 14.77
N ASN A 138 -12.26 22.88 14.88
CA ASN A 138 -11.56 23.07 16.14
C ASN A 138 -11.55 24.55 16.61
N SER A 139 -12.32 25.45 15.95
CA SER A 139 -12.32 26.91 16.19
C SER A 139 -13.38 27.34 17.20
N ILE A 140 -13.29 26.82 18.43
CA ILE A 140 -14.30 27.06 19.49
C ILE A 140 -14.38 28.55 19.87
N GLU A 141 -13.24 29.21 20.03
CA GLU A 141 -13.19 30.62 20.45
C GLU A 141 -13.75 31.56 19.36
N GLU A 142 -13.44 31.29 18.12
CA GLU A 142 -13.87 32.08 16.95
C GLU A 142 -15.37 31.95 16.75
N ILE A 143 -15.93 30.76 16.95
CA ILE A 143 -17.38 30.52 16.87
C ILE A 143 -18.10 31.14 18.07
N ASN A 144 -17.53 31.10 19.29
CA ASN A 144 -18.12 31.81 20.41
C ASN A 144 -18.14 33.35 20.15
N PHE A 145 -17.08 33.88 19.55
CA PHE A 145 -17.04 35.28 19.15
C PHE A 145 -18.09 35.61 18.07
N ALA A 146 -18.29 34.75 17.07
CA ALA A 146 -19.35 34.93 16.08
C ALA A 146 -20.74 34.94 16.72
N ASN A 147 -20.99 34.05 17.70
CA ASN A 147 -22.23 34.00 18.47
C ASN A 147 -22.46 35.28 19.30
N GLU A 148 -21.42 35.87 19.91
CA GLU A 148 -21.49 37.16 20.60
C GLU A 148 -21.92 38.30 19.66
N LEU A 149 -21.50 38.23 18.38
CA LEU A 149 -21.87 39.16 17.35
C LEU A 149 -23.29 38.93 16.74
N ASN A 150 -24.01 37.89 17.23
CA ASN A 150 -25.27 37.41 16.64
C ASN A 150 -25.10 37.14 15.14
N LEU A 151 -24.10 36.38 14.78
CA LEU A 151 -23.79 35.99 13.40
C LEU A 151 -23.93 34.49 13.26
N ASP A 152 -24.88 34.06 12.42
CA ASP A 152 -25.07 32.63 12.18
C ASP A 152 -23.89 32.02 11.46
N PHE A 153 -23.48 30.85 11.90
CA PHE A 153 -22.31 30.15 11.36
C PHE A 153 -22.62 28.70 11.03
N ILE A 154 -22.26 28.25 9.83
CA ILE A 154 -22.31 26.85 9.39
C ILE A 154 -20.87 26.43 9.13
N ILE A 155 -20.45 25.31 9.75
CA ILE A 155 -19.13 24.73 9.52
C ILE A 155 -19.27 23.56 8.56
N THR A 156 -18.49 23.54 7.46
CA THR A 156 -18.25 22.36 6.63
C THR A 156 -16.75 22.07 6.64
N ASP A 157 -16.36 20.99 7.27
CA ASP A 157 -14.96 20.66 7.49
C ASP A 157 -14.75 19.15 7.43
N HIS A 158 -13.51 18.71 7.28
CA HIS A 158 -13.12 17.29 7.25
C HIS A 158 -11.94 16.97 8.16
N HIS A 159 -11.39 17.97 8.84
CA HIS A 159 -10.27 17.79 9.76
C HIS A 159 -10.63 16.97 11.00
N GLU A 160 -9.61 16.46 11.69
CA GLU A 160 -9.79 15.69 12.93
C GLU A 160 -10.38 16.56 14.03
N ILE A 161 -11.30 15.99 14.78
CA ILE A 161 -11.92 16.63 15.94
C ILE A 161 -10.99 16.40 17.13
N THR A 162 -10.34 17.45 17.61
CA THR A 162 -9.34 17.35 18.68
C THR A 162 -9.87 17.70 20.08
N GLY A 163 -11.11 18.17 20.17
CA GLY A 163 -11.76 18.61 21.41
C GLY A 163 -13.27 18.63 21.30
N ASP A 164 -13.91 19.56 22.01
CA ASP A 164 -15.34 19.77 21.89
C ASP A 164 -15.71 20.35 20.52
N ILE A 165 -16.90 20.03 20.03
CA ILE A 165 -17.41 20.56 18.77
C ILE A 165 -17.87 22.01 18.99
N PRO A 166 -17.45 22.98 18.12
CA PRO A 166 -17.89 24.36 18.23
C PRO A 166 -19.42 24.50 18.21
N LYS A 167 -19.95 25.44 18.98
CA LYS A 167 -21.41 25.70 19.05
C LYS A 167 -21.87 26.60 17.90
N ALA A 168 -21.58 26.19 16.66
CA ALA A 168 -22.14 26.80 15.47
C ALA A 168 -23.60 26.37 15.26
N LEU A 169 -24.35 27.07 14.39
CA LEU A 169 -25.73 26.70 14.04
C LEU A 169 -25.83 25.29 13.46
N ALA A 170 -24.87 24.94 12.61
CA ALA A 170 -24.72 23.60 12.05
C ALA A 170 -23.24 23.27 11.87
N VAL A 171 -22.87 22.01 12.11
CA VAL A 171 -21.50 21.51 11.95
C VAL A 171 -21.53 20.23 11.14
N ILE A 172 -21.08 20.31 9.89
CA ILE A 172 -21.01 19.20 8.95
C ILE A 172 -19.56 18.76 8.87
N ASN A 173 -19.26 17.56 9.43
CA ASN A 173 -17.95 16.94 9.34
C ASN A 173 -18.13 15.42 9.26
N PRO A 174 -17.56 14.74 8.27
CA PRO A 174 -17.74 13.29 8.09
C PRO A 174 -17.16 12.44 9.23
N LYS A 175 -16.30 13.02 10.08
CA LYS A 175 -15.68 12.32 11.22
C LYS A 175 -16.48 12.37 12.52
N ARG A 176 -17.61 13.07 12.55
CA ARG A 176 -18.49 13.09 13.71
C ARG A 176 -19.07 11.70 13.98
N GLU A 177 -19.12 11.30 15.24
CA GLU A 177 -19.63 9.99 15.64
C GLU A 177 -21.14 9.84 15.44
N GLU A 178 -21.88 10.96 15.47
CA GLU A 178 -23.34 10.97 15.30
C GLU A 178 -23.80 10.82 13.84
N ASN A 179 -22.87 10.78 12.88
CA ASN A 179 -23.22 10.59 11.47
C ASN A 179 -23.75 9.17 11.20
N ILE A 180 -24.78 9.06 10.39
CA ILE A 180 -25.18 7.81 9.74
C ILE A 180 -24.28 7.53 8.54
N TYR A 181 -23.77 8.57 7.92
CA TYR A 181 -22.80 8.49 6.82
C TYR A 181 -21.48 7.85 7.29
N SER A 182 -21.11 6.74 6.66
CA SER A 182 -20.05 5.87 7.17
C SER A 182 -18.64 6.23 6.68
N PHE A 183 -18.51 6.94 5.54
CA PHE A 183 -17.20 7.26 4.95
C PHE A 183 -16.62 8.54 5.56
N LYS A 184 -15.56 8.38 6.37
CA LYS A 184 -14.98 9.46 7.19
C LYS A 184 -13.86 10.29 6.50
N TYR A 185 -13.51 9.97 5.25
CA TYR A 185 -12.31 10.49 4.61
C TYR A 185 -12.60 11.44 3.44
N LEU A 186 -13.74 12.12 3.43
CA LEU A 186 -13.98 13.19 2.44
C LEU A 186 -12.92 14.28 2.59
N ALA A 187 -12.56 14.92 1.48
CA ALA A 187 -11.84 16.20 1.48
C ALA A 187 -12.79 17.34 1.87
N GLY A 188 -12.27 18.53 2.14
CA GLY A 188 -13.08 19.72 2.39
C GLY A 188 -14.04 20.00 1.23
N VAL A 189 -13.57 19.94 -0.01
CA VAL A 189 -14.43 20.08 -1.21
C VAL A 189 -15.46 18.96 -1.34
N GLY A 190 -15.11 17.74 -0.92
CA GLY A 190 -16.06 16.63 -0.87
C GLY A 190 -17.16 16.87 0.16
N THR A 191 -16.84 17.42 1.33
CA THR A 191 -17.82 17.80 2.37
C THR A 191 -18.69 18.98 1.89
N ALA A 192 -18.09 19.99 1.24
CA ALA A 192 -18.84 21.09 0.61
C ALA A 192 -19.76 20.56 -0.51
N PHE A 193 -19.31 19.58 -1.31
CA PHE A 193 -20.13 18.94 -2.33
C PHE A 193 -21.33 18.20 -1.74
N MET A 194 -21.19 17.56 -0.58
CA MET A 194 -22.33 16.93 0.11
C MET A 194 -23.38 17.97 0.51
N LEU A 195 -22.97 19.20 0.92
CA LEU A 195 -23.91 20.29 1.20
C LEU A 195 -24.60 20.77 -0.10
N VAL A 196 -23.84 20.95 -1.19
CA VAL A 196 -24.41 21.29 -2.50
C VAL A 196 -25.38 20.20 -2.96
N TYR A 197 -25.01 18.92 -2.80
CA TYR A 197 -25.88 17.79 -3.14
C TYR A 197 -27.21 17.83 -2.35
N ALA A 198 -27.16 18.11 -1.05
CA ALA A 198 -28.35 18.24 -0.21
C ALA A 198 -29.26 19.40 -0.65
N LEU A 199 -28.68 20.57 -0.99
CA LEU A 199 -29.42 21.73 -1.51
C LEU A 199 -30.13 21.39 -2.83
N TYR A 200 -29.41 20.77 -3.77
CA TYR A 200 -29.95 20.40 -5.09
C TYR A 200 -30.98 19.27 -4.99
N THR A 201 -30.85 18.36 -4.02
CA THR A 201 -31.86 17.34 -3.74
C THR A 201 -33.18 17.98 -3.34
N LYS A 202 -33.17 18.96 -2.44
CA LYS A 202 -34.37 19.69 -2.02
C LYS A 202 -35.01 20.54 -3.14
N MET A 203 -34.23 20.90 -4.14
CA MET A 203 -34.68 21.68 -5.30
C MET A 203 -35.06 20.81 -6.49
N ASP A 204 -34.97 19.47 -6.38
CA ASP A 204 -35.20 18.52 -7.49
C ASP A 204 -34.31 18.80 -8.73
N LYS A 205 -33.05 19.24 -8.50
CA LYS A 205 -32.07 19.63 -9.53
C LYS A 205 -30.85 18.71 -9.58
N LEU A 206 -30.96 17.45 -9.16
CA LEU A 206 -29.82 16.52 -9.08
C LEU A 206 -29.05 16.33 -10.40
N ASN A 207 -29.73 16.44 -11.53
CA ASN A 207 -29.12 16.32 -12.87
C ASN A 207 -28.06 17.41 -13.14
N ASP A 208 -28.13 18.54 -12.45
CA ASP A 208 -27.20 19.67 -12.63
C ASP A 208 -25.92 19.55 -11.80
N LEU A 209 -25.84 18.56 -10.89
CA LEU A 209 -24.69 18.39 -9.99
C LEU A 209 -23.43 17.90 -10.69
N GLU A 210 -23.58 17.09 -11.72
CA GLU A 210 -22.43 16.41 -12.33
C GLU A 210 -21.36 17.40 -12.82
N LYS A 211 -21.78 18.58 -13.27
CA LYS A 211 -20.87 19.63 -13.77
C LYS A 211 -19.84 20.12 -12.75
N TYR A 212 -20.08 19.90 -11.45
CA TYR A 212 -19.16 20.34 -10.38
C TYR A 212 -18.09 19.31 -10.02
N LEU A 213 -18.21 18.06 -10.53
CA LEU A 213 -17.32 16.98 -10.14
C LEU A 213 -15.88 17.19 -10.60
N ASP A 214 -15.62 17.97 -11.64
CA ASP A 214 -14.27 18.36 -12.05
C ASP A 214 -13.59 19.22 -10.97
N ILE A 215 -14.32 20.20 -10.39
CA ILE A 215 -13.84 21.00 -9.25
C ILE A 215 -13.58 20.10 -8.03
N VAL A 216 -14.55 19.22 -7.71
CA VAL A 216 -14.43 18.27 -6.58
C VAL A 216 -13.23 17.34 -6.76
N ALA A 217 -12.98 16.87 -8.00
CA ALA A 217 -11.84 16.02 -8.28
C ALA A 217 -10.50 16.75 -8.08
N ILE A 218 -10.41 18.04 -8.48
CA ILE A 218 -9.20 18.85 -8.30
C ILE A 218 -8.87 18.99 -6.82
N GLY A 219 -9.81 19.40 -5.96
CA GLY A 219 -9.57 19.56 -4.52
C GLY A 219 -9.29 18.23 -3.83
N THR A 220 -10.12 17.20 -4.08
CA THR A 220 -9.94 15.87 -3.46
C THR A 220 -8.56 15.25 -3.73
N VAL A 221 -8.05 15.40 -4.97
CA VAL A 221 -6.70 14.90 -5.30
C VAL A 221 -5.62 15.77 -4.65
N ALA A 222 -5.83 17.08 -4.60
CA ALA A 222 -4.85 18.02 -4.07
C ALA A 222 -4.65 17.89 -2.56
N ASP A 223 -5.70 17.56 -1.81
CA ASP A 223 -5.66 17.33 -0.36
C ASP A 223 -5.05 15.96 0.04
N ILE A 224 -4.81 15.08 -0.95
CA ILE A 224 -4.17 13.77 -0.74
C ILE A 224 -4.99 12.85 0.20
N VAL A 225 -6.30 13.04 0.28
CA VAL A 225 -7.19 12.11 1.01
C VAL A 225 -7.26 10.73 0.33
N PRO A 226 -7.65 9.67 1.07
CA PRO A 226 -7.80 8.34 0.52
C PRO A 226 -8.68 8.28 -0.74
N LEU A 227 -8.14 7.84 -1.88
CA LEU A 227 -8.89 7.67 -3.12
C LEU A 227 -9.61 6.32 -3.18
N VAL A 228 -10.46 6.10 -2.19
CA VAL A 228 -11.32 4.93 -2.03
C VAL A 228 -12.77 5.38 -1.82
N SER A 229 -13.74 4.46 -1.91
CA SER A 229 -15.16 4.74 -1.69
C SER A 229 -15.65 5.99 -2.45
N ASP A 230 -16.29 6.94 -1.79
CA ASP A 230 -16.91 8.12 -2.44
C ASP A 230 -15.89 9.08 -3.05
N ASN A 231 -14.73 9.30 -2.39
CA ASN A 231 -13.64 10.08 -3.00
C ASN A 231 -13.21 9.50 -4.36
N ARG A 232 -13.12 8.17 -4.45
CA ARG A 232 -12.81 7.51 -5.72
C ARG A 232 -13.88 7.74 -6.77
N LYS A 233 -15.15 7.68 -6.40
CA LYS A 233 -16.29 7.94 -7.29
C LYS A 233 -16.25 9.39 -7.81
N PHE A 234 -16.05 10.36 -6.91
CA PHE A 234 -15.93 11.78 -7.26
C PHE A 234 -14.78 12.03 -8.22
N VAL A 235 -13.58 11.55 -7.87
CA VAL A 235 -12.38 11.77 -8.67
C VAL A 235 -12.49 11.06 -10.02
N LYS A 236 -12.93 9.82 -10.07
CA LYS A 236 -13.06 9.05 -11.32
C LYS A 236 -14.03 9.67 -12.31
N ARG A 237 -15.15 10.23 -11.82
CA ARG A 237 -16.12 10.96 -12.67
C ARG A 237 -15.62 12.35 -13.03
N GLY A 238 -15.05 13.09 -12.06
CA GLY A 238 -14.60 14.44 -12.27
C GLY A 238 -13.41 14.55 -13.23
N LEU A 239 -12.45 13.63 -13.18
CA LEU A 239 -11.34 13.59 -14.14
C LEU A 239 -11.82 13.46 -15.59
N LYS A 240 -12.90 12.71 -15.83
CA LYS A 240 -13.49 12.58 -17.17
C LYS A 240 -14.13 13.88 -17.67
N LEU A 241 -14.58 14.73 -16.76
CA LEU A 241 -15.23 16.00 -17.11
C LEU A 241 -14.24 17.10 -17.46
N LEU A 242 -12.97 17.01 -17.09
CA LEU A 242 -11.96 18.02 -17.39
C LEU A 242 -11.84 18.34 -18.88
N ASN A 243 -12.03 17.36 -19.77
CA ASN A 243 -12.03 17.56 -21.22
C ASN A 243 -13.21 18.42 -21.70
N THR A 244 -14.31 18.42 -20.97
CA THR A 244 -15.57 19.10 -21.32
C THR A 244 -15.99 20.09 -20.26
N THR A 245 -15.05 20.52 -19.41
CA THR A 245 -15.32 21.44 -18.31
C THR A 245 -16.10 22.68 -18.78
N LYS A 246 -17.09 23.09 -18.00
CA LYS A 246 -17.91 24.29 -18.28
C LYS A 246 -17.25 25.59 -17.83
N TRP A 247 -16.30 25.48 -16.88
CA TRP A 247 -15.66 26.63 -16.24
C TRP A 247 -14.63 27.25 -17.17
N THR A 248 -14.89 28.50 -17.59
CA THR A 248 -14.04 29.22 -18.57
C THR A 248 -12.59 29.29 -18.11
N GLY A 249 -12.34 29.59 -16.85
CA GLY A 249 -10.98 29.67 -16.31
C GLY A 249 -10.24 28.35 -16.34
N ILE A 250 -10.88 27.28 -15.90
CA ILE A 250 -10.29 25.91 -15.93
C ILE A 250 -10.00 25.50 -17.37
N LYS A 251 -10.95 25.72 -18.28
CA LYS A 251 -10.78 25.43 -19.70
C LYS A 251 -9.56 26.16 -20.30
N GLN A 252 -9.40 27.46 -20.00
CA GLN A 252 -8.27 28.22 -20.49
C GLN A 252 -6.94 27.77 -19.86
N LEU A 253 -6.96 27.41 -18.56
CA LEU A 253 -5.79 26.86 -17.89
C LEU A 253 -5.34 25.55 -18.56
N LEU A 254 -6.26 24.59 -18.77
CA LEU A 254 -5.95 23.32 -19.43
C LEU A 254 -5.40 23.53 -20.85
N ARG A 255 -5.96 24.45 -21.62
CA ARG A 255 -5.44 24.85 -22.94
C ARG A 255 -4.01 25.38 -22.86
N LYS A 256 -3.70 26.16 -21.83
CA LYS A 256 -2.36 26.74 -21.65
C LYS A 256 -1.31 25.71 -21.27
N ILE A 257 -1.66 24.74 -20.42
CA ILE A 257 -0.70 23.74 -19.92
C ILE A 257 -0.63 22.48 -20.78
N PHE A 258 -1.69 22.17 -21.56
CA PHE A 258 -1.74 21.03 -22.49
C PHE A 258 -2.17 21.48 -23.88
N PRO A 259 -1.40 22.33 -24.57
CA PRO A 259 -1.86 23.01 -25.78
C PRO A 259 -2.25 22.07 -26.92
N ASP A 260 -1.60 20.90 -27.00
CA ASP A 260 -1.74 19.99 -28.13
C ASP A 260 -2.98 19.07 -28.03
N ASN A 261 -3.49 18.82 -26.80
CA ASN A 261 -4.47 17.76 -26.60
C ASN A 261 -5.40 17.94 -25.37
N TRP A 262 -5.57 19.16 -24.86
CA TRP A 262 -6.32 19.41 -23.62
C TRP A 262 -7.75 18.83 -23.62
N ASP A 263 -8.40 18.75 -24.77
CA ASP A 263 -9.78 18.29 -24.97
C ASP A 263 -9.91 16.80 -25.36
N THR A 264 -8.79 16.16 -25.67
CA THR A 264 -8.72 14.74 -26.04
C THR A 264 -7.89 13.89 -25.10
N LYS A 265 -7.13 14.54 -24.20
CA LYS A 265 -6.29 13.89 -23.20
C LYS A 265 -7.14 13.16 -22.18
N GLU A 266 -6.78 11.94 -21.86
CA GLU A 266 -7.25 11.27 -20.64
C GLU A 266 -6.52 11.86 -19.42
N TYR A 267 -7.26 12.47 -18.50
CA TYR A 267 -6.70 13.07 -17.28
C TYR A 267 -6.64 12.04 -16.15
N PHE A 268 -5.50 12.01 -15.48
CA PHE A 268 -5.23 11.16 -14.32
C PHE A 268 -5.07 11.99 -13.04
N ALA A 269 -5.19 11.36 -11.90
CA ALA A 269 -4.91 12.01 -10.61
C ALA A 269 -3.49 12.62 -10.56
N TYR A 270 -2.54 12.01 -11.28
CA TYR A 270 -1.20 12.57 -11.46
C TYR A 270 -1.20 13.97 -12.10
N ASP A 271 -1.99 14.18 -13.14
CA ASP A 271 -2.07 15.49 -13.82
C ASP A 271 -2.59 16.55 -12.87
N VAL A 272 -3.57 16.20 -12.04
CA VAL A 272 -4.10 17.11 -11.03
C VAL A 272 -3.07 17.36 -9.92
N GLY A 273 -2.55 16.31 -9.30
CA GLY A 273 -1.68 16.44 -8.12
C GLY A 273 -0.31 17.06 -8.39
N TYR A 274 0.26 16.83 -9.59
CA TYR A 274 1.63 17.27 -9.92
C TYR A 274 1.72 18.41 -10.93
N ILE A 275 0.64 18.69 -11.68
CA ILE A 275 0.66 19.75 -12.70
C ILE A 275 -0.35 20.85 -12.36
N ILE A 276 -1.62 20.53 -12.15
CA ILE A 276 -2.70 21.50 -11.98
C ILE A 276 -2.70 22.09 -10.57
N ALA A 277 -2.83 21.28 -9.53
CA ALA A 277 -2.91 21.72 -8.14
C ALA A 277 -1.70 22.57 -7.67
N PRO A 278 -0.44 22.28 -8.08
CA PRO A 278 0.69 23.13 -7.72
C PRO A 278 0.61 24.58 -8.26
N ILE A 279 -0.14 24.83 -9.34
CA ILE A 279 -0.35 26.17 -9.89
C ILE A 279 -1.24 26.98 -8.94
N PHE A 280 -2.35 26.40 -8.50
CA PHE A 280 -3.24 27.03 -7.52
C PHE A 280 -2.58 27.21 -6.15
N ASN A 281 -1.91 26.15 -5.64
CA ASN A 281 -1.21 26.22 -4.36
C ASN A 281 -0.09 27.29 -4.31
N ALA A 282 0.46 27.68 -5.46
CA ALA A 282 1.50 28.70 -5.50
C ALA A 282 0.98 30.08 -5.08
N ALA A 283 -0.25 30.42 -5.43
CA ALA A 283 -0.90 31.67 -5.02
C ALA A 283 -0.98 31.78 -3.49
N GLY A 284 -1.54 30.76 -2.82
CA GLY A 284 -1.64 30.74 -1.34
C GLY A 284 -0.29 30.63 -0.60
N ARG A 285 0.81 30.41 -1.31
CA ARG A 285 2.16 30.34 -0.72
C ARG A 285 2.97 31.64 -0.83
N LEU A 286 2.76 32.40 -1.90
CA LEU A 286 3.57 33.57 -2.23
C LEU A 286 2.74 34.86 -2.26
N GLU A 287 1.44 34.76 -2.52
CA GLU A 287 0.53 35.89 -2.68
C GLU A 287 -0.86 35.59 -2.08
N ASP A 288 -1.92 36.12 -2.71
CA ASP A 288 -3.33 36.01 -2.31
C ASP A 288 -4.03 34.87 -3.06
N ALA A 289 -4.52 33.87 -2.31
CA ALA A 289 -5.28 32.74 -2.84
C ALA A 289 -6.61 33.13 -3.50
N LYS A 290 -7.14 34.36 -3.27
CA LYS A 290 -8.33 34.90 -3.94
C LYS A 290 -8.21 34.86 -5.46
N GLN A 291 -6.99 35.06 -6.00
CA GLN A 291 -6.75 34.95 -7.44
C GLN A 291 -7.09 33.56 -8.00
N ALA A 292 -6.80 32.53 -7.23
CA ALA A 292 -7.11 31.16 -7.61
C ALA A 292 -8.64 30.91 -7.64
N VAL A 293 -9.38 31.36 -6.62
CA VAL A 293 -10.87 31.34 -6.65
C VAL A 293 -11.42 32.11 -7.83
N SER A 294 -10.88 33.31 -8.07
CA SER A 294 -11.32 34.16 -9.21
C SER A 294 -11.23 33.39 -10.53
N LEU A 295 -10.23 32.53 -10.73
CA LEU A 295 -10.12 31.75 -11.96
C LEU A 295 -11.26 30.72 -12.12
N PHE A 296 -11.80 30.14 -11.04
CA PHE A 296 -12.93 29.23 -11.14
C PHE A 296 -14.25 29.92 -11.47
N ILE A 297 -14.42 31.16 -11.01
CA ILE A 297 -15.69 31.90 -11.11
C ILE A 297 -15.77 32.92 -12.28
N GLU A 298 -14.62 33.29 -12.86
CA GLU A 298 -14.56 34.30 -13.96
C GLU A 298 -15.04 33.66 -15.28
N GLU A 299 -15.95 34.39 -15.95
CA GLU A 299 -16.53 33.98 -17.25
C GLU A 299 -15.83 34.63 -18.43
N ASP A 300 -15.17 35.81 -18.24
CA ASP A 300 -14.44 36.49 -19.29
C ASP A 300 -13.09 35.79 -19.58
N GLY A 301 -12.99 35.22 -20.77
CA GLY A 301 -11.79 34.48 -21.19
C GLY A 301 -10.48 35.32 -21.20
N PHE A 302 -10.55 36.64 -21.44
CA PHE A 302 -9.36 37.50 -21.41
C PHE A 302 -8.89 37.76 -19.98
N LYS A 303 -9.83 37.99 -19.06
CA LYS A 303 -9.48 38.11 -17.64
C LYS A 303 -8.91 36.77 -17.10
N CYS A 304 -9.50 35.63 -17.48
CA CYS A 304 -8.96 34.32 -17.14
C CYS A 304 -7.51 34.17 -17.58
N LEU A 305 -7.14 34.57 -18.79
CA LEU A 305 -5.76 34.50 -19.27
C LEU A 305 -4.80 35.33 -18.43
N SER A 306 -5.18 36.53 -18.03
CA SER A 306 -4.37 37.38 -17.14
C SER A 306 -4.15 36.75 -15.77
N ILE A 307 -5.21 36.15 -15.20
CA ILE A 307 -5.11 35.40 -13.92
C ILE A 307 -4.19 34.18 -14.07
N ILE A 308 -4.34 33.41 -15.15
CA ILE A 308 -3.53 32.21 -15.43
C ILE A 308 -2.05 32.59 -15.56
N ASP A 309 -1.70 33.66 -16.30
CA ASP A 309 -0.32 34.07 -16.46
C ASP A 309 0.30 34.41 -15.10
N LYS A 310 -0.41 35.10 -14.23
CA LYS A 310 0.04 35.40 -12.85
C LYS A 310 0.22 34.13 -12.00
N LEU A 311 -0.74 33.19 -12.04
CA LEU A 311 -0.64 31.92 -11.31
C LEU A 311 0.55 31.08 -11.80
N LEU A 312 0.82 31.08 -13.10
CA LEU A 312 1.98 30.37 -13.67
C LEU A 312 3.30 31.01 -13.24
N GLU A 313 3.38 32.38 -13.24
CA GLU A 313 4.53 33.12 -12.73
C GLU A 313 4.82 32.75 -11.28
N ASN A 314 3.81 32.82 -10.41
CA ASN A 314 3.93 32.43 -9.00
C ASN A 314 4.41 30.97 -8.83
N ASN A 315 3.92 30.05 -9.67
CA ASN A 315 4.37 28.66 -9.62
C ASN A 315 5.83 28.49 -10.07
N VAL A 316 6.30 29.27 -11.06
CA VAL A 316 7.71 29.27 -11.47
C VAL A 316 8.57 29.81 -10.33
N GLU A 317 8.21 30.97 -9.76
CA GLU A 317 8.93 31.57 -8.64
C GLU A 317 9.01 30.63 -7.44
N ARG A 318 7.87 30.01 -7.06
CA ARG A 318 7.84 29.01 -5.99
C ARG A 318 8.80 27.85 -6.26
N LYS A 319 8.88 27.35 -7.51
CA LYS A 319 9.81 26.27 -7.90
C LYS A 319 11.26 26.72 -7.77
N ASP A 320 11.58 27.94 -8.13
CA ASP A 320 12.95 28.49 -8.05
C ASP A 320 13.37 28.68 -6.59
N ILE A 321 12.50 29.24 -5.73
CA ILE A 321 12.73 29.35 -4.30
C ILE A 321 12.94 27.96 -3.69
N GLN A 322 12.06 27.00 -3.99
CA GLN A 322 12.15 25.63 -3.53
C GLN A 322 13.49 24.96 -3.91
N LYS A 323 13.92 25.15 -5.16
CA LYS A 323 15.18 24.59 -5.66
C LYS A 323 16.36 25.15 -4.87
N LYS A 324 16.43 26.45 -4.68
CA LYS A 324 17.49 27.13 -3.91
C LYS A 324 17.55 26.65 -2.47
N ILE A 325 16.40 26.59 -1.79
CA ILE A 325 16.33 26.11 -0.39
C ILE A 325 16.76 24.65 -0.30
N LEU A 326 16.32 23.80 -1.25
CA LEU A 326 16.69 22.38 -1.28
C LEU A 326 18.20 22.17 -1.47
N GLU A 327 18.81 22.89 -2.43
CA GLU A 327 20.25 22.81 -2.70
C GLU A 327 21.06 23.25 -1.47
N MET A 328 20.69 24.37 -0.85
CA MET A 328 21.33 24.86 0.38
C MET A 328 21.19 23.88 1.54
N SER A 329 19.99 23.32 1.71
CA SER A 329 19.71 22.34 2.77
C SER A 329 20.52 21.06 2.58
N ILE A 330 20.59 20.52 1.35
CA ILE A 330 21.39 19.33 1.05
C ILE A 330 22.88 19.60 1.31
N ALA A 331 23.41 20.74 0.87
CA ALA A 331 24.81 21.11 1.12
C ALA A 331 25.13 21.18 2.62
N GLU A 332 24.23 21.71 3.44
CA GLU A 332 24.39 21.76 4.87
C GLU A 332 24.31 20.39 5.53
N ILE A 333 23.36 19.57 5.12
CA ILE A 333 23.18 18.19 5.61
C ILE A 333 24.44 17.37 5.34
N GLU A 334 24.99 17.45 4.13
CA GLU A 334 26.20 16.71 3.75
C GLU A 334 27.44 17.25 4.49
N LYS A 335 27.60 18.57 4.59
CA LYS A 335 28.71 19.21 5.31
C LYS A 335 28.74 18.84 6.78
N LYS A 336 27.59 18.85 7.45
CA LYS A 336 27.44 18.53 8.88
C LYS A 336 27.19 17.04 9.13
N GLN A 337 27.05 16.24 8.09
CA GLN A 337 26.75 14.79 8.15
C GLN A 337 25.47 14.50 8.94
N LEU A 338 24.45 15.36 8.83
CA LEU A 338 23.18 15.23 9.58
C LEU A 338 22.42 13.94 9.24
N TYR A 339 22.71 13.34 8.10
CA TYR A 339 22.17 12.03 7.73
C TYR A 339 22.60 10.88 8.67
N ASN A 340 23.62 11.09 9.54
CA ASN A 340 23.99 10.13 10.59
C ASN A 340 23.19 10.30 11.90
N LYS A 341 22.42 11.40 12.03
CA LYS A 341 21.58 11.69 13.20
C LYS A 341 20.18 11.10 13.04
N ASN A 342 19.40 11.08 14.11
CA ASN A 342 18.01 10.59 14.07
C ASN A 342 17.05 11.65 13.50
N LEU A 343 17.42 12.93 13.63
CA LEU A 343 16.68 14.09 13.18
C LEU A 343 17.54 14.91 12.20
N ILE A 344 16.97 15.35 11.10
CA ILE A 344 17.57 16.35 10.22
C ILE A 344 16.92 17.70 10.53
N LEU A 345 17.74 18.69 10.93
CA LEU A 345 17.31 20.06 11.15
C LEU A 345 18.23 21.02 10.38
N VAL A 346 17.63 21.87 9.55
CA VAL A 346 18.32 22.92 8.81
C VAL A 346 17.57 24.24 9.00
N ALA A 347 18.28 25.29 9.40
CA ALA A 347 17.74 26.61 9.64
C ALA A 347 18.54 27.69 8.90
N ASN A 348 17.85 28.60 8.22
CA ASN A 348 18.52 29.67 7.50
C ASN A 348 17.61 30.92 7.36
N LYS A 349 18.21 32.11 7.42
CA LYS A 349 17.49 33.38 7.27
C LYS A 349 17.02 33.72 5.84
N SER A 350 17.57 33.06 4.84
CA SER A 350 17.16 33.19 3.43
C SER A 350 16.04 32.23 3.03
N PHE A 351 15.56 31.39 3.94
CA PHE A 351 14.46 30.47 3.65
C PHE A 351 13.12 31.20 3.69
N HIS A 352 12.14 30.67 2.97
CA HIS A 352 10.80 31.24 2.89
C HIS A 352 9.78 30.28 3.52
N HIS A 353 9.04 30.71 4.54
CA HIS A 353 8.11 29.89 5.32
C HIS A 353 7.05 29.19 4.45
N GLY A 354 6.56 29.85 3.38
CA GLY A 354 5.60 29.25 2.44
C GLY A 354 6.11 28.03 1.67
N VAL A 355 7.45 27.83 1.62
CA VAL A 355 8.09 26.78 0.80
C VAL A 355 8.83 25.74 1.62
N ILE A 356 9.26 26.06 2.87
CA ILE A 356 10.05 25.12 3.70
C ILE A 356 9.38 23.77 3.91
N GLY A 357 8.05 23.69 3.99
CA GLY A 357 7.32 22.44 4.16
C GLY A 357 7.48 21.47 2.95
N ILE A 358 7.56 22.03 1.72
CA ILE A 358 7.81 21.23 0.51
C ILE A 358 9.24 20.68 0.53
N VAL A 359 10.20 21.52 0.96
CA VAL A 359 11.61 21.12 1.06
C VAL A 359 11.79 20.06 2.15
N ALA A 360 11.14 20.21 3.30
CA ALA A 360 11.16 19.19 4.36
C ALA A 360 10.70 17.82 3.85
N SER A 361 9.60 17.77 3.07
CA SER A 361 9.13 16.52 2.45
C SER A 361 10.17 15.92 1.49
N LYS A 362 10.80 16.73 0.62
CA LYS A 362 11.83 16.24 -0.31
C LYS A 362 13.09 15.71 0.37
N ILE A 363 13.49 16.33 1.47
CA ILE A 363 14.64 15.88 2.28
C ILE A 363 14.28 14.58 3.01
N LEU A 364 13.07 14.49 3.57
CA LEU A 364 12.55 13.25 4.15
C LEU A 364 12.56 12.11 3.13
N ASP A 365 12.07 12.34 1.91
CA ASP A 365 12.07 11.31 0.84
C ASP A 365 13.49 10.86 0.48
N LYS A 366 14.45 11.79 0.49
CA LYS A 366 15.86 11.51 0.16
C LYS A 366 16.56 10.72 1.25
N TYR A 367 16.43 11.13 2.52
CA TYR A 367 17.20 10.56 3.64
C TYR A 367 16.40 9.59 4.53
N TYR A 368 15.08 9.58 4.39
CA TYR A 368 14.11 8.81 5.17
C TYR A 368 14.30 8.99 6.69
N LYS A 369 14.27 10.25 7.11
CA LYS A 369 14.41 10.67 8.51
C LYS A 369 13.44 11.81 8.84
N PRO A 370 12.97 11.91 10.09
CA PRO A 370 12.26 13.11 10.54
C PRO A 370 13.07 14.35 10.17
N THR A 371 12.42 15.32 9.56
CA THR A 371 13.07 16.48 8.96
C THR A 371 12.36 17.76 9.35
N ILE A 372 13.13 18.73 9.79
CA ILE A 372 12.70 20.07 10.18
C ILE A 372 13.48 21.10 9.37
N ILE A 373 12.77 21.97 8.67
CA ILE A 373 13.35 23.10 7.95
C ILE A 373 12.78 24.39 8.54
N MET A 374 13.65 25.35 8.85
CA MET A 374 13.30 26.58 9.55
C MET A 374 13.69 27.83 8.75
N GLU A 375 12.80 28.82 8.75
CA GLU A 375 13.12 30.21 8.40
C GLU A 375 13.49 30.95 9.68
N ILE A 376 14.67 31.60 9.71
CA ILE A 376 15.11 32.45 10.81
C ILE A 376 14.68 33.90 10.53
N LYS A 377 13.89 34.48 11.41
CA LYS A 377 13.43 35.86 11.38
C LYS A 377 14.21 36.68 12.41
N GLU A 378 15.42 37.09 12.02
CA GLU A 378 16.36 37.82 12.93
C GLU A 378 15.71 39.05 13.58
N ASN A 379 14.87 39.80 12.84
CA ASN A 379 14.22 41.00 13.33
C ASN A 379 13.16 40.74 14.41
N GLU A 380 12.58 39.53 14.41
CA GLU A 380 11.57 39.11 15.37
C GLU A 380 12.18 38.25 16.50
N GLY A 381 13.45 37.87 16.40
CA GLY A 381 14.12 36.99 17.37
C GLY A 381 13.62 35.53 17.34
N VAL A 382 12.83 35.13 16.35
CA VAL A 382 12.22 33.83 16.30
C VAL A 382 12.54 33.08 14.98
N ALA A 383 12.35 31.76 15.01
CA ALA A 383 12.37 30.92 13.81
C ALA A 383 11.03 30.19 13.66
N THR A 384 10.56 30.13 12.40
CA THR A 384 9.33 29.39 12.03
C THR A 384 9.73 28.11 11.31
N ALA A 385 9.22 26.99 11.78
CA ALA A 385 9.61 25.65 11.34
C ALA A 385 8.47 24.91 10.64
N SER A 386 8.84 24.07 9.69
CA SER A 386 7.96 23.03 9.14
C SER A 386 8.62 21.66 9.31
N CYS A 387 7.88 20.74 9.91
CA CYS A 387 8.30 19.38 10.22
C CYS A 387 7.64 18.37 9.28
N ARG A 388 8.40 17.33 8.93
CA ARG A 388 7.88 16.12 8.29
C ARG A 388 8.48 14.91 8.97
N SER A 389 7.69 13.85 9.13
CA SER A 389 8.14 12.65 9.81
C SER A 389 7.88 11.39 9.00
N ILE A 390 8.65 10.34 9.31
CA ILE A 390 8.50 9.01 8.74
C ILE A 390 7.38 8.24 9.45
N ASP A 391 6.85 7.22 8.79
CA ASP A 391 5.84 6.35 9.37
C ASP A 391 6.33 5.73 10.69
N GLY A 392 5.50 5.81 11.73
CA GLY A 392 5.78 5.28 13.06
C GLY A 392 6.55 6.24 13.99
N VAL A 393 6.99 7.41 13.52
CA VAL A 393 7.56 8.46 14.36
C VAL A 393 6.60 9.65 14.41
N ASN A 394 5.89 9.81 15.53
CA ASN A 394 4.93 10.92 15.73
C ASN A 394 5.67 12.21 16.06
N ILE A 395 5.70 13.14 15.10
CA ILE A 395 6.41 14.41 15.27
C ILE A 395 5.77 15.32 16.34
N VAL A 396 4.46 15.23 16.54
CA VAL A 396 3.78 16.01 17.58
C VAL A 396 4.18 15.54 18.99
N GLU A 397 4.34 14.23 19.20
CA GLU A 397 4.88 13.71 20.47
C GLU A 397 6.32 14.23 20.73
N CYS A 398 7.15 14.30 19.67
CA CYS A 398 8.48 14.89 19.76
C CYS A 398 8.40 16.37 20.16
N LEU A 399 7.48 17.16 19.60
CA LEU A 399 7.27 18.57 19.96
C LEU A 399 6.71 18.72 21.37
N ASN A 400 5.80 17.85 21.80
CA ASN A 400 5.26 17.86 23.16
C ASN A 400 6.37 17.69 24.21
N SER A 401 7.41 16.90 23.92
CA SER A 401 8.53 16.68 24.85
C SER A 401 9.41 17.91 25.09
N VAL A 402 9.23 18.94 24.27
CA VAL A 402 10.00 20.21 24.36
C VAL A 402 9.09 21.44 24.33
N SER A 403 7.82 21.25 24.69
CA SER A 403 6.80 22.32 24.65
C SER A 403 7.15 23.55 25.49
N ASP A 404 7.99 23.38 26.51
CA ASP A 404 8.49 24.42 27.41
C ASP A 404 9.36 25.49 26.74
N ILE A 405 9.95 25.18 25.58
CA ILE A 405 10.81 26.10 24.82
C ILE A 405 10.20 26.51 23.47
N LEU A 406 8.97 26.09 23.18
CA LEU A 406 8.25 26.48 21.97
C LEU A 406 7.29 27.65 22.24
N VAL A 407 7.26 28.62 21.32
CA VAL A 407 6.32 29.76 21.38
C VAL A 407 4.90 29.28 21.00
N LYS A 408 4.81 28.51 19.91
CA LYS A 408 3.58 27.83 19.46
C LYS A 408 3.93 26.61 18.61
N TYR A 409 3.09 25.62 18.61
CA TYR A 409 3.24 24.44 17.76
C TYR A 409 1.91 23.76 17.51
N GLY A 410 1.83 22.95 16.42
CA GLY A 410 0.65 22.16 16.10
C GLY A 410 0.88 21.33 14.84
N GLY A 411 -0.01 20.37 14.60
CA GLY A 411 0.04 19.50 13.45
C GLY A 411 -0.47 18.09 13.71
N HIS A 412 0.00 17.14 12.90
CA HIS A 412 -0.35 15.72 12.95
C HIS A 412 0.91 14.87 13.08
N SER A 413 0.75 13.57 13.31
CA SER A 413 1.87 12.63 13.47
C SER A 413 2.94 12.71 12.38
N GLY A 414 2.55 12.91 11.10
CA GLY A 414 3.46 12.97 9.95
C GLY A 414 3.94 14.37 9.57
N ALA A 415 3.27 15.44 10.01
CA ALA A 415 3.57 16.82 9.63
C ALA A 415 3.14 17.81 10.70
N ALA A 416 4.03 18.72 11.07
CA ALA A 416 3.75 19.75 12.06
C ALA A 416 4.49 21.07 11.73
N GLY A 417 4.10 22.14 12.41
CA GLY A 417 4.79 23.42 12.39
C GLY A 417 4.98 23.95 13.80
N PHE A 418 6.00 24.78 14.00
CA PHE A 418 6.20 25.46 15.26
C PHE A 418 6.97 26.77 15.09
N THR A 419 6.91 27.61 16.13
CA THR A 419 7.73 28.81 16.28
C THR A 419 8.56 28.68 17.54
N ILE A 420 9.84 29.08 17.46
CA ILE A 420 10.80 28.98 18.55
C ILE A 420 11.68 30.24 18.60
N GLU A 421 12.14 30.63 19.75
CA GLU A 421 13.18 31.68 19.89
C GLU A 421 14.51 31.18 19.34
N ILE A 422 15.24 32.03 18.63
CA ILE A 422 16.47 31.64 17.90
C ILE A 422 17.51 31.03 18.87
N GLU A 423 17.61 31.56 20.08
CA GLU A 423 18.55 31.05 21.09
C GLU A 423 18.28 29.63 21.57
N ASN A 424 17.04 29.16 21.46
CA ASN A 424 16.61 27.82 21.88
C ASN A 424 16.77 26.74 20.81
N ILE A 425 17.17 27.09 19.58
CA ILE A 425 17.23 26.12 18.44
C ILE A 425 18.19 24.96 18.71
N GLU A 426 19.36 25.24 19.29
CA GLU A 426 20.36 24.20 19.56
C GLU A 426 19.89 23.24 20.67
N GLU A 427 19.32 23.79 21.76
CA GLU A 427 18.75 23.00 22.83
C GLU A 427 17.60 22.13 22.34
N PHE A 428 16.72 22.71 21.53
CA PHE A 428 15.62 21.98 20.87
C PHE A 428 16.16 20.79 20.08
N TYR A 429 17.16 21.02 19.23
CA TYR A 429 17.73 19.96 18.40
C TYR A 429 18.27 18.80 19.21
N GLN A 430 19.06 19.11 20.28
CA GLN A 430 19.65 18.09 21.13
C GLN A 430 18.59 17.30 21.90
N ARG A 431 17.57 17.96 22.43
CA ARG A 431 16.49 17.31 23.20
C ARG A 431 15.64 16.43 22.31
N VAL A 432 15.27 16.87 21.11
CA VAL A 432 14.43 16.10 20.18
C VAL A 432 15.19 14.93 19.57
N ASP A 433 16.48 15.11 19.14
CA ASP A 433 17.28 14.00 18.61
C ASP A 433 17.45 12.88 19.64
N LYS A 434 17.69 13.25 20.90
CA LYS A 434 17.76 12.32 22.04
C LYS A 434 16.42 11.65 22.31
N TYR A 435 15.32 12.40 22.31
CA TYR A 435 13.99 11.85 22.52
C TYR A 435 13.66 10.78 21.45
N ILE A 436 13.99 11.06 20.18
CA ILE A 436 13.81 10.12 19.08
C ILE A 436 14.65 8.86 19.30
N GLU A 437 15.90 8.98 19.73
CA GLU A 437 16.80 7.84 20.00
C GLU A 437 16.26 6.94 21.11
N GLU A 438 15.71 7.53 22.16
CA GLU A 438 15.23 6.79 23.34
C GLU A 438 13.85 6.14 23.16
N ASN A 439 12.98 6.72 22.33
CA ASN A 439 11.56 6.32 22.27
C ASN A 439 11.17 5.58 20.99
N PHE A 440 12.00 5.61 19.94
CA PHE A 440 11.65 4.99 18.64
C PHE A 440 12.65 3.93 18.19
N ASN A 441 12.11 2.81 17.67
CA ASN A 441 12.94 1.71 17.20
C ASN A 441 13.70 2.10 15.92
N LYS A 442 14.98 1.75 15.85
CA LYS A 442 15.84 1.99 14.65
C LYS A 442 15.31 1.34 13.37
N ASP A 443 14.52 0.28 13.48
CA ASP A 443 13.87 -0.36 12.32
C ASP A 443 12.87 0.54 11.59
N LEU A 444 12.36 1.60 12.24
CA LEU A 444 11.49 2.59 11.63
C LEU A 444 12.22 3.46 10.60
N PHE A 445 13.55 3.62 10.75
CA PHE A 445 14.38 4.42 9.86
C PHE A 445 14.82 3.67 8.59
N VAL A 446 14.34 2.45 8.39
CA VAL A 446 14.53 1.68 7.16
C VAL A 446 13.29 1.84 6.29
N LYS A 447 13.44 2.48 5.13
CA LYS A 447 12.34 2.65 4.18
C LYS A 447 11.83 1.28 3.73
N LYS A 448 10.53 1.06 3.85
CA LYS A 448 9.85 -0.16 3.39
C LYS A 448 9.24 0.10 2.03
N LEU A 449 9.56 -0.74 1.04
CA LEU A 449 8.93 -0.71 -0.27
C LEU A 449 8.00 -1.91 -0.39
N LYS A 450 6.73 -1.63 -0.56
CA LYS A 450 5.70 -2.63 -0.71
C LYS A 450 5.65 -3.10 -2.16
N ILE A 451 5.87 -4.40 -2.36
CA ILE A 451 5.81 -5.06 -3.67
C ILE A 451 4.49 -5.83 -3.73
N GLU A 452 3.66 -5.53 -4.69
CA GLU A 452 2.36 -6.21 -4.85
C GLU A 452 2.54 -7.64 -5.32
N LYS A 453 3.34 -7.83 -6.37
CA LYS A 453 3.62 -9.14 -6.96
C LYS A 453 4.99 -9.18 -7.63
N ILE A 454 5.60 -10.37 -7.63
CA ILE A 454 6.68 -10.68 -8.54
C ILE A 454 6.03 -11.15 -9.85
N LEU A 455 6.17 -10.38 -10.92
CA LEU A 455 5.55 -10.69 -12.19
C LEU A 455 6.38 -11.67 -13.02
N ALA A 456 5.70 -12.44 -13.84
CA ALA A 456 6.32 -13.08 -14.97
C ALA A 456 6.45 -12.07 -16.14
N PRO A 457 7.57 -12.04 -16.90
CA PRO A 457 7.79 -11.00 -17.92
C PRO A 457 6.73 -10.94 -19.02
N TYR A 458 6.14 -12.08 -19.39
CA TYR A 458 5.08 -12.15 -20.42
C TYR A 458 3.77 -11.48 -19.96
N LYS A 459 3.58 -11.25 -18.66
CA LYS A 459 2.43 -10.49 -18.14
C LYS A 459 2.51 -9.00 -18.48
N VAL A 460 3.68 -8.49 -18.85
CA VAL A 460 3.82 -7.12 -19.33
C VAL A 460 3.38 -7.05 -20.79
N ASN A 461 2.08 -7.01 -20.99
CA ASN A 461 1.41 -6.95 -22.32
C ASN A 461 0.29 -5.90 -22.29
N TYR A 462 -0.31 -5.65 -23.45
CA TYR A 462 -1.36 -4.63 -23.62
C TYR A 462 -2.60 -4.93 -22.76
N GLU A 463 -3.06 -6.17 -22.79
CA GLU A 463 -4.27 -6.61 -22.12
C GLU A 463 -4.16 -6.40 -20.60
N PHE A 464 -3.06 -6.85 -20.01
CA PHE A 464 -2.82 -6.68 -18.57
C PHE A 464 -2.71 -5.20 -18.17
N LEU A 465 -2.01 -4.37 -18.96
CA LEU A 465 -1.87 -2.94 -18.65
C LEU A 465 -3.21 -2.20 -18.80
N LYS A 466 -4.03 -2.56 -19.78
CA LYS A 466 -5.39 -2.01 -19.92
C LYS A 466 -6.31 -2.41 -18.77
N GLU A 467 -6.23 -3.64 -18.31
CA GLU A 467 -6.97 -4.06 -17.12
C GLU A 467 -6.48 -3.35 -15.86
N LEU A 468 -5.17 -3.06 -15.75
CA LEU A 468 -4.59 -2.33 -14.63
C LEU A 468 -5.17 -0.91 -14.51
N GLU A 469 -5.57 -0.27 -15.61
CA GLU A 469 -6.22 1.05 -15.61
C GLU A 469 -7.58 1.05 -14.87
N ILE A 470 -8.21 -0.11 -14.67
CA ILE A 470 -9.44 -0.23 -13.88
C ILE A 470 -9.21 0.21 -12.42
N LEU A 471 -7.99 0.06 -11.93
CA LEU A 471 -7.61 0.48 -10.59
C LEU A 471 -7.48 2.02 -10.44
N GLU A 472 -7.40 2.76 -11.56
CA GLU A 472 -7.39 4.24 -11.54
C GLU A 472 -8.71 4.82 -10.96
N PRO A 473 -8.65 5.96 -10.28
CA PRO A 473 -7.51 6.84 -10.03
C PRO A 473 -6.60 6.33 -8.90
N TYR A 474 -5.28 6.43 -9.10
CA TYR A 474 -4.29 6.14 -8.05
C TYR A 474 -4.06 7.37 -7.16
N GLY A 475 -3.79 7.12 -5.88
CA GLY A 475 -3.52 8.13 -4.87
C GLY A 475 -3.34 7.53 -3.48
N ALA A 476 -3.62 8.30 -2.43
CA ALA A 476 -3.55 7.80 -1.06
C ALA A 476 -4.49 6.59 -0.86
N LYS A 477 -4.04 5.57 -0.15
CA LYS A 477 -4.70 4.27 0.07
C LYS A 477 -4.98 3.43 -1.19
N ASN A 478 -4.77 3.99 -2.40
CA ASN A 478 -4.83 3.27 -3.67
C ASN A 478 -3.60 3.63 -4.52
N HIS A 479 -2.43 3.25 -4.06
CA HIS A 479 -1.17 3.56 -4.74
C HIS A 479 -1.03 2.82 -6.06
N THR A 480 -0.28 3.39 -7.01
CA THR A 480 0.13 2.68 -8.23
C THR A 480 0.82 1.38 -7.83
N PRO A 481 0.39 0.22 -8.35
CA PRO A 481 0.99 -1.07 -8.01
C PRO A 481 2.48 -1.10 -8.35
N ILE A 482 3.28 -1.62 -7.43
CA ILE A 482 4.70 -1.86 -7.62
C ILE A 482 4.91 -3.36 -7.77
N PHE A 483 5.49 -3.74 -8.90
CA PHE A 483 5.83 -5.10 -9.22
C PHE A 483 7.34 -5.32 -9.12
N ALA A 484 7.79 -6.55 -9.14
CA ALA A 484 9.21 -6.86 -9.15
C ALA A 484 9.55 -7.92 -10.20
N PHE A 485 10.77 -7.82 -10.74
CA PHE A 485 11.47 -8.90 -11.41
C PHE A 485 12.73 -9.26 -10.63
N ARG A 486 13.06 -10.53 -10.61
CA ARG A 486 14.28 -11.04 -9.97
C ARG A 486 15.27 -11.55 -11.00
N ASN A 487 16.55 -11.52 -10.62
CA ASN A 487 17.66 -12.06 -11.45
C ASN A 487 17.61 -11.53 -12.89
N CYS A 488 17.48 -10.22 -13.04
CA CYS A 488 17.48 -9.58 -14.34
C CYS A 488 18.90 -9.34 -14.83
N GLU A 489 19.15 -9.58 -16.11
CA GLU A 489 20.28 -9.03 -16.83
C GLU A 489 19.94 -7.59 -17.24
N TYR A 490 20.96 -6.76 -17.37
CA TYR A 490 20.78 -5.37 -17.80
C TYR A 490 21.85 -4.96 -18.84
N GLU A 491 21.47 -3.97 -19.66
CA GLU A 491 22.35 -3.38 -20.67
C GLU A 491 22.12 -1.87 -20.74
N ASN A 492 23.02 -1.18 -21.45
CA ASN A 492 22.90 0.25 -21.76
C ASN A 492 22.66 1.15 -20.53
N LEU A 493 23.23 0.78 -19.37
CA LEU A 493 23.16 1.61 -18.16
C LEU A 493 23.80 2.99 -18.42
N ARG A 494 23.03 4.05 -18.22
CA ARG A 494 23.47 5.42 -18.45
C ARG A 494 22.67 6.41 -17.62
N PHE A 495 23.25 7.58 -17.40
CA PHE A 495 22.52 8.73 -16.90
C PHE A 495 21.59 9.31 -17.99
N THR A 496 20.55 10.00 -17.59
CA THR A 496 19.71 10.75 -18.52
C THR A 496 20.49 11.94 -19.12
N ARG A 497 20.09 12.43 -20.31
CA ARG A 497 20.86 13.45 -21.05
C ARG A 497 21.12 14.74 -20.28
N ASN A 498 20.18 15.11 -19.40
CA ASN A 498 20.15 16.43 -18.75
C ASN A 498 20.43 16.39 -17.25
N SER A 499 20.65 15.22 -16.67
CA SER A 499 20.83 15.07 -15.22
C SER A 499 21.52 13.77 -14.87
N THR A 500 22.45 13.83 -13.91
CA THR A 500 23.04 12.65 -13.25
C THR A 500 22.18 12.10 -12.10
N GLU A 501 21.03 12.73 -11.82
CA GLU A 501 20.10 12.26 -10.81
C GLU A 501 19.28 11.05 -11.24
N HIS A 502 19.16 10.82 -12.56
CA HIS A 502 18.29 9.80 -13.12
C HIS A 502 19.09 8.81 -13.97
N LEU A 503 18.67 7.55 -13.91
CA LEU A 503 19.27 6.48 -14.72
C LEU A 503 18.30 5.97 -15.78
N MET A 504 18.87 5.50 -16.87
CA MET A 504 18.18 4.69 -17.88
C MET A 504 18.98 3.43 -18.11
N LEU A 505 18.30 2.31 -18.26
CA LEU A 505 18.90 1.03 -18.60
C LEU A 505 17.89 0.15 -19.35
N ASP A 506 18.40 -0.86 -20.04
CA ASP A 506 17.60 -1.88 -20.67
C ASP A 506 17.61 -3.13 -19.78
N ILE A 507 16.46 -3.77 -19.61
CA ILE A 507 16.29 -4.96 -18.75
C ILE A 507 16.00 -6.16 -19.63
N LYS A 508 16.72 -7.26 -19.37
CA LYS A 508 16.44 -8.58 -19.92
C LYS A 508 15.99 -9.53 -18.82
N LYS A 509 14.92 -10.23 -19.05
CA LYS A 509 14.39 -11.23 -18.12
C LYS A 509 13.71 -12.35 -18.89
N ASP A 510 14.19 -13.58 -18.73
CA ASP A 510 13.60 -14.79 -19.33
C ASP A 510 13.30 -14.64 -20.85
N GLY A 511 14.24 -14.01 -21.60
CA GLY A 511 14.12 -13.75 -23.03
C GLY A 511 13.30 -12.52 -23.43
N TYR A 512 12.62 -11.88 -22.50
CA TYR A 512 11.96 -10.59 -22.72
C TYR A 512 12.94 -9.44 -22.59
N TYR A 513 12.73 -8.40 -23.41
CA TYR A 513 13.61 -7.26 -23.47
C TYR A 513 12.85 -5.94 -23.32
N PHE A 514 13.07 -5.26 -22.22
CA PHE A 514 12.43 -3.99 -21.87
C PHE A 514 13.42 -2.85 -22.05
N LYS A 515 13.19 -2.00 -23.06
CA LYS A 515 14.09 -0.90 -23.44
C LYS A 515 13.77 0.37 -22.68
N ASN A 516 14.84 1.14 -22.39
CA ASN A 516 14.74 2.49 -21.84
C ASN A 516 13.92 2.52 -20.54
N CYS A 517 14.14 1.54 -19.66
CA CYS A 517 13.58 1.57 -18.31
C CYS A 517 14.14 2.78 -17.58
N ILE A 518 13.29 3.62 -17.01
CA ILE A 518 13.68 4.86 -16.35
C ILE A 518 13.70 4.68 -14.83
N PHE A 519 14.74 5.19 -14.18
CA PHE A 519 14.87 5.23 -12.74
C PHE A 519 15.06 6.68 -12.27
N PHE A 520 13.95 7.33 -11.91
CA PHE A 520 13.99 8.69 -11.38
C PHE A 520 14.62 8.72 -9.99
N GLY A 521 15.56 9.64 -9.78
CA GLY A 521 16.32 9.72 -8.52
C GLY A 521 17.26 8.53 -8.27
N GLY A 522 17.49 7.70 -9.29
CA GLY A 522 18.31 6.50 -9.20
C GLY A 522 19.83 6.72 -9.39
N GLY A 523 20.29 7.98 -9.56
CA GLY A 523 21.71 8.28 -9.84
C GLY A 523 22.68 7.62 -8.87
N ASP A 524 22.35 7.60 -7.59
CA ASP A 524 23.16 6.98 -6.52
C ASP A 524 23.30 5.45 -6.66
N TYR A 525 22.47 4.82 -7.48
CA TYR A 525 22.49 3.36 -7.72
C TYR A 525 23.42 2.95 -8.87
N TYR A 526 24.04 3.90 -9.58
CA TYR A 526 24.88 3.58 -10.72
C TYR A 526 26.00 2.58 -10.40
N ASP A 527 26.71 2.81 -9.29
CA ASP A 527 27.81 1.92 -8.85
C ASP A 527 27.30 0.55 -8.40
N ILE A 528 26.16 0.51 -7.75
CA ILE A 528 25.51 -0.75 -7.32
C ILE A 528 25.16 -1.59 -8.54
N ILE A 529 24.48 -0.98 -9.51
CA ILE A 529 24.06 -1.66 -10.73
C ILE A 529 25.28 -2.11 -11.53
N SER A 530 26.22 -1.19 -11.81
CA SER A 530 27.39 -1.47 -12.65
C SER A 530 28.33 -2.55 -12.09
N SER A 531 28.36 -2.72 -10.76
CA SER A 531 29.14 -3.76 -10.09
C SER A 531 28.39 -5.09 -9.94
N SER A 532 27.08 -5.13 -10.24
CA SER A 532 26.25 -6.31 -10.07
C SER A 532 26.24 -7.16 -11.33
N LYS A 533 26.31 -8.49 -11.17
CA LYS A 533 26.18 -9.43 -12.29
C LYS A 533 24.73 -9.55 -12.76
N SER A 534 23.81 -9.51 -11.83
CA SER A 534 22.37 -9.50 -12.04
C SER A 534 21.70 -8.64 -10.98
N ILE A 535 20.54 -8.10 -11.28
CA ILE A 535 19.80 -7.19 -10.42
C ILE A 535 18.36 -7.65 -10.23
N ASP A 536 17.83 -7.38 -9.05
CA ASP A 536 16.40 -7.43 -8.77
C ASP A 536 15.87 -6.01 -8.91
N ILE A 537 14.75 -5.84 -9.59
CA ILE A 537 14.14 -4.54 -9.84
C ILE A 537 12.72 -4.49 -9.30
N ALA A 538 12.38 -3.37 -8.65
CA ALA A 538 11.02 -3.00 -8.32
C ALA A 538 10.55 -1.89 -9.26
N PHE A 539 9.36 -2.00 -9.83
CA PHE A 539 8.92 -1.10 -10.90
C PHE A 539 7.41 -0.89 -10.92
N LYS A 540 7.01 0.26 -11.46
CA LYS A 540 5.65 0.55 -11.91
C LYS A 540 5.55 0.32 -13.41
N LEU A 541 4.39 -0.12 -13.86
CA LEU A 541 4.09 -0.32 -15.27
C LEU A 541 3.37 0.89 -15.85
N LYS A 542 3.80 1.32 -17.05
CA LYS A 542 3.11 2.35 -17.82
C LYS A 542 2.94 1.91 -19.26
N LEU A 543 1.76 2.17 -19.80
CA LEU A 543 1.48 2.05 -21.22
C LEU A 543 1.65 3.42 -21.88
N GLU A 544 2.54 3.53 -22.86
CA GLU A 544 2.73 4.74 -23.65
C GLU A 544 2.43 4.44 -25.12
N THR A 545 1.86 5.41 -25.81
CA THR A 545 1.66 5.33 -27.25
C THR A 545 2.65 6.26 -27.96
N PHE A 546 3.42 5.73 -28.86
CA PHE A 546 4.35 6.49 -29.69
C PHE A 546 4.20 6.08 -31.15
N LYS A 547 3.82 7.03 -32.03
CA LYS A 547 3.59 6.78 -33.47
C LYS A 547 2.69 5.56 -33.69
N ASP A 548 1.53 5.51 -33.07
CA ASP A 548 0.51 4.45 -33.13
C ASP A 548 1.00 3.05 -32.69
N ARG A 549 2.10 3.00 -31.93
CA ARG A 549 2.61 1.76 -31.32
C ARG A 549 2.56 1.86 -29.83
N TYR A 550 2.06 0.81 -29.17
CA TYR A 550 2.11 0.67 -27.72
C TYR A 550 3.52 0.33 -27.26
N MET A 551 4.00 1.06 -26.26
CA MET A 551 5.27 0.80 -25.60
C MET A 551 5.02 0.54 -24.13
N TYR A 552 5.58 -0.55 -23.62
CA TYR A 552 5.52 -0.92 -22.22
C TYR A 552 6.76 -0.33 -21.54
N LYS A 553 6.54 0.55 -20.56
CA LYS A 553 7.62 1.15 -19.80
C LYS A 553 7.65 0.64 -18.38
N LEU A 554 8.83 0.24 -17.96
CA LEU A 554 9.12 -0.04 -16.56
C LEU A 554 9.74 1.23 -15.96
N GLN A 555 9.00 1.87 -15.06
CA GLN A 555 9.52 2.95 -14.23
C GLN A 555 10.04 2.32 -12.94
N LEU A 556 11.37 2.30 -12.79
CA LEU A 556 12.01 1.69 -11.62
C LEU A 556 11.80 2.54 -10.37
N GLU A 557 11.51 1.88 -9.27
CA GLU A 557 11.32 2.48 -7.93
C GLU A 557 12.47 2.12 -6.99
N ASP A 558 13.07 0.93 -7.18
CA ASP A 558 14.25 0.48 -6.43
C ASP A 558 14.98 -0.63 -7.19
N VAL A 559 16.27 -0.78 -6.91
CA VAL A 559 17.14 -1.81 -7.49
C VAL A 559 18.02 -2.40 -6.41
N LYS A 560 18.15 -3.73 -6.41
CA LYS A 560 19.06 -4.47 -5.53
C LYS A 560 19.96 -5.42 -6.32
N ASN A 561 21.11 -5.73 -5.75
CA ASN A 561 21.89 -6.86 -6.24
C ASN A 561 21.11 -8.15 -5.92
N SER A 562 20.97 -9.04 -6.90
CA SER A 562 20.19 -10.27 -6.72
C SER A 562 20.72 -11.19 -5.63
N ASN A 563 22.01 -11.14 -5.34
CA ASN A 563 22.63 -11.94 -4.28
C ASN A 563 22.36 -11.41 -2.87
N ASP A 564 22.08 -10.10 -2.74
CA ASP A 564 21.88 -9.44 -1.45
C ASP A 564 20.40 -9.44 -1.02
N ASN A 565 19.49 -9.85 -1.91
CA ASN A 565 18.05 -9.77 -1.68
C ASN A 565 17.51 -11.06 -1.05
N ILE A 566 17.86 -11.29 0.21
CA ILE A 566 17.56 -12.52 0.95
C ILE A 566 16.05 -12.68 1.24
N ASP A 567 15.33 -11.57 1.40
CA ASP A 567 13.91 -11.57 1.77
C ASP A 567 12.99 -12.17 0.68
N PHE A 568 13.49 -12.30 -0.56
CA PHE A 568 12.80 -12.86 -1.72
C PHE A 568 13.40 -14.18 -2.21
N GLN A 569 14.05 -14.94 -1.35
CA GLN A 569 14.78 -16.16 -1.75
C GLN A 569 13.91 -17.20 -2.45
N ASP A 570 12.59 -17.10 -2.32
CA ASP A 570 11.70 -18.17 -2.75
C ASP A 570 10.49 -17.64 -3.54
N ASP A 571 10.70 -17.35 -4.82
CA ASP A 571 9.60 -17.12 -5.78
C ASP A 571 8.67 -18.33 -5.89
N TYR A 572 9.18 -19.52 -5.55
CA TYR A 572 8.43 -20.77 -5.55
C TYR A 572 7.56 -20.97 -4.30
N LEU A 573 7.68 -20.06 -3.30
CA LEU A 573 6.90 -20.11 -2.07
C LEU A 573 5.51 -19.52 -2.22
N GLU A 574 5.26 -18.85 -3.31
CA GLU A 574 3.97 -18.22 -3.59
C GLU A 574 2.86 -19.20 -3.97
N LEU A 575 3.15 -20.48 -4.07
CA LEU A 575 2.16 -21.54 -4.30
C LEU A 575 1.36 -21.82 -3.02
N ASN A 576 0.84 -20.80 -2.37
CA ASN A 576 0.09 -20.95 -1.12
C ASN A 576 -1.37 -21.35 -1.36
N GLY A 577 -1.81 -22.36 -0.66
CA GLY A 577 -3.22 -22.58 -0.30
C GLY A 577 -4.03 -23.45 -1.21
N ARG A 578 -3.47 -24.12 -2.25
CA ARG A 578 -4.27 -24.89 -3.16
C ARG A 578 -4.03 -26.39 -3.16
N ASP A 579 -5.14 -27.10 -3.17
CA ASP A 579 -5.20 -28.51 -3.40
C ASP A 579 -5.25 -28.78 -4.91
N ILE A 580 -4.13 -29.11 -5.54
CA ILE A 580 -4.06 -29.51 -6.94
C ILE A 580 -3.99 -31.04 -7.02
N SER A 581 -4.87 -31.65 -7.79
CA SER A 581 -4.83 -33.07 -8.10
C SER A 581 -4.66 -33.29 -9.59
N PHE A 582 -3.91 -34.30 -10.01
CA PHE A 582 -3.88 -34.72 -11.39
C PHE A 582 -5.05 -35.69 -11.68
N PRO A 583 -5.63 -35.62 -12.86
CA PRO A 583 -5.32 -34.70 -13.98
C PRO A 583 -5.76 -33.26 -13.68
N ILE A 584 -4.95 -32.27 -14.13
CA ILE A 584 -5.28 -30.87 -14.01
C ILE A 584 -6.06 -30.43 -15.24
N GLU A 585 -7.20 -29.79 -15.01
CA GLU A 585 -7.94 -29.13 -16.10
C GLU A 585 -7.50 -27.65 -16.21
N THR A 586 -7.19 -27.23 -17.42
CA THR A 586 -6.86 -25.84 -17.75
C THR A 586 -7.54 -25.42 -19.05
N VAL A 587 -7.74 -24.12 -19.22
CA VAL A 587 -8.33 -23.55 -20.43
C VAL A 587 -7.32 -22.61 -21.07
N VAL A 588 -7.12 -22.76 -22.36
CA VAL A 588 -6.29 -21.87 -23.16
C VAL A 588 -7.09 -21.30 -24.34
N TYR A 589 -6.65 -20.15 -24.84
CA TYR A 589 -7.39 -19.37 -25.83
C TYR A 589 -6.57 -19.19 -27.14
N PRO A 590 -6.33 -20.28 -27.89
CA PRO A 590 -5.52 -20.21 -29.11
C PRO A 590 -6.22 -19.43 -30.21
N LYS A 591 -5.45 -18.80 -31.08
CA LYS A 591 -5.94 -18.02 -32.22
C LYS A 591 -6.31 -18.88 -33.45
N ARG A 592 -5.99 -20.17 -33.46
CA ARG A 592 -6.19 -21.07 -34.58
C ARG A 592 -7.29 -22.10 -34.31
N PRO A 593 -8.26 -22.29 -35.22
CA PRO A 593 -9.38 -23.21 -34.99
C PRO A 593 -9.05 -24.69 -35.22
N ASP A 594 -7.95 -25.00 -35.89
CA ASP A 594 -7.59 -26.32 -36.40
C ASP A 594 -6.69 -27.15 -35.46
N ILE A 595 -6.82 -26.91 -34.16
CA ILE A 595 -6.03 -27.61 -33.14
C ILE A 595 -6.64 -29.00 -32.88
N GLU A 596 -5.85 -30.03 -33.10
CA GLU A 596 -6.17 -31.44 -32.86
C GLU A 596 -5.02 -32.12 -32.10
N GLU A 597 -5.30 -33.23 -31.44
CA GLU A 597 -4.27 -34.08 -30.80
C GLU A 597 -3.38 -34.76 -31.87
N PRO A 598 -2.12 -35.13 -31.53
CA PRO A 598 -1.52 -35.04 -30.18
C PRO A 598 -0.97 -33.66 -29.86
N LEU A 599 -1.07 -33.25 -28.60
CA LEU A 599 -0.49 -32.06 -28.06
C LEU A 599 0.67 -32.38 -27.11
N ASN A 600 1.67 -31.50 -27.02
CA ASN A 600 2.81 -31.66 -26.15
C ASN A 600 3.03 -30.39 -25.32
N LEU A 601 3.72 -30.52 -24.18
CA LEU A 601 4.22 -29.42 -23.39
C LEU A 601 5.68 -29.16 -23.72
N ILE A 602 6.01 -27.93 -24.07
CA ILE A 602 7.39 -27.47 -24.14
C ILE A 602 7.66 -26.56 -22.93
N PHE A 603 8.73 -26.88 -22.24
CA PHE A 603 9.25 -26.09 -21.11
C PHE A 603 10.42 -25.27 -21.64
N ASN A 604 10.31 -23.97 -21.56
CA ASN A 604 11.34 -23.02 -22.01
C ASN A 604 11.50 -21.90 -20.98
N ASP A 605 12.39 -20.96 -21.26
CA ASP A 605 12.67 -19.83 -20.37
C ASP A 605 11.47 -18.87 -20.21
N TYR A 606 10.45 -19.02 -21.05
CA TYR A 606 9.23 -18.21 -21.02
C TYR A 606 8.09 -18.87 -20.25
N GLY A 607 8.29 -20.09 -19.77
CA GLY A 607 7.29 -20.88 -19.06
C GLY A 607 6.98 -22.21 -19.75
N VAL A 608 5.72 -22.60 -19.72
CA VAL A 608 5.26 -23.85 -20.34
C VAL A 608 4.27 -23.53 -21.47
N ALA A 609 4.58 -23.97 -22.66
CA ALA A 609 3.72 -23.80 -23.81
C ALA A 609 3.14 -25.13 -24.31
N ILE A 610 1.93 -25.07 -24.81
CA ILE A 610 1.29 -26.17 -25.54
C ILE A 610 1.74 -26.11 -26.99
N THR A 611 2.13 -27.25 -27.53
CA THR A 611 2.63 -27.33 -28.89
C THR A 611 2.02 -28.48 -29.65
N LYS A 612 1.89 -28.28 -30.98
CA LYS A 612 1.62 -29.33 -31.96
C LYS A 612 2.71 -29.26 -33.02
N ASP A 613 3.31 -30.39 -33.38
CA ASP A 613 4.34 -30.48 -34.44
C ASP A 613 5.45 -29.40 -34.30
N ARG A 614 5.92 -29.13 -33.06
CA ARG A 614 6.90 -28.12 -32.69
C ARG A 614 6.43 -26.65 -32.82
N THR A 615 5.19 -26.43 -33.21
CA THR A 615 4.62 -25.07 -33.28
C THR A 615 3.92 -24.76 -31.97
N ILE A 616 4.24 -23.61 -31.35
CA ILE A 616 3.58 -23.14 -30.14
C ILE A 616 2.14 -22.74 -30.51
N ILE A 617 1.19 -23.33 -29.78
CA ILE A 617 -0.24 -23.04 -29.90
C ILE A 617 -0.62 -21.92 -28.95
N GLU A 618 -0.28 -22.10 -27.68
CA GLU A 618 -0.57 -21.14 -26.61
C GLU A 618 0.29 -21.44 -25.39
N ASN A 619 0.51 -20.44 -24.55
CA ASN A 619 1.17 -20.60 -23.28
C ASN A 619 0.17 -21.02 -22.18
N ILE A 620 0.60 -21.87 -21.28
CA ILE A 620 -0.16 -22.21 -20.09
C ILE A 620 -0.04 -21.06 -19.09
N ASP A 621 -1.08 -20.91 -18.26
CA ASP A 621 -1.06 -19.99 -17.15
C ASP A 621 0.24 -20.08 -16.33
N SER A 622 0.76 -18.92 -15.94
CA SER A 622 2.08 -18.82 -15.33
C SER A 622 2.26 -19.62 -14.04
N ASN A 623 1.20 -19.74 -13.25
CA ASN A 623 1.33 -20.41 -11.97
C ASN A 623 1.27 -21.93 -12.19
N LEU A 624 0.42 -22.38 -13.06
CA LEU A 624 0.44 -23.78 -13.49
C LEU A 624 1.76 -24.12 -14.18
N ALA A 625 2.27 -23.23 -15.03
CA ALA A 625 3.57 -23.38 -15.68
C ALA A 625 4.71 -23.51 -14.66
N LYS A 626 4.74 -22.68 -13.60
CA LYS A 626 5.72 -22.79 -12.51
C LYS A 626 5.63 -24.14 -11.81
N ILE A 627 4.44 -24.60 -11.50
CA ILE A 627 4.23 -25.91 -10.86
C ILE A 627 4.79 -27.02 -11.74
N LEU A 628 4.37 -27.06 -13.00
CA LEU A 628 4.82 -28.07 -13.94
C LEU A 628 6.34 -28.01 -14.16
N THR A 629 6.92 -26.81 -14.20
CA THR A 629 8.37 -26.62 -14.32
C THR A 629 9.11 -27.16 -13.10
N ILE A 630 8.62 -26.91 -11.87
CA ILE A 630 9.17 -27.46 -10.65
C ILE A 630 9.11 -29.00 -10.70
N LEU A 631 7.95 -29.54 -11.01
CA LEU A 631 7.74 -30.97 -11.07
C LEU A 631 8.68 -31.63 -12.11
N LYS A 632 8.85 -31.00 -13.26
CA LYS A 632 9.78 -31.50 -14.28
C LYS A 632 11.24 -31.37 -13.86
N ASN A 633 11.69 -30.17 -13.52
CA ASN A 633 13.11 -29.89 -13.35
C ASN A 633 13.68 -30.40 -12.03
N LYS A 634 12.87 -30.42 -10.96
CA LYS A 634 13.30 -30.86 -9.63
C LYS A 634 12.96 -32.32 -9.35
N PHE A 635 11.91 -32.85 -9.97
CA PHE A 635 11.38 -34.16 -9.69
C PHE A 635 11.34 -35.10 -10.91
N ASN A 636 11.74 -34.59 -12.06
CA ASN A 636 11.84 -35.34 -13.31
C ASN A 636 10.51 -35.97 -13.72
N TYR A 637 9.39 -35.26 -13.52
CA TYR A 637 8.08 -35.68 -13.99
C TYR A 637 7.91 -35.41 -15.49
N GLU A 638 7.17 -36.28 -16.14
CA GLU A 638 6.73 -36.13 -17.52
C GLU A 638 5.20 -36.03 -17.57
N PHE A 639 4.69 -35.16 -18.47
CA PHE A 639 3.27 -34.85 -18.55
C PHE A 639 2.69 -35.15 -19.93
N SER A 640 1.43 -35.57 -19.95
CA SER A 640 0.60 -35.63 -21.14
C SER A 640 -0.43 -34.52 -21.17
N VAL A 641 -0.82 -34.10 -22.35
CA VAL A 641 -1.90 -33.14 -22.56
C VAL A 641 -2.94 -33.74 -23.49
N LYS A 642 -4.20 -33.66 -23.08
CA LYS A 642 -5.34 -34.09 -23.89
C LYS A 642 -6.37 -33.00 -24.03
N ILE A 643 -7.08 -32.97 -25.16
CA ILE A 643 -8.20 -32.07 -25.36
C ILE A 643 -9.46 -32.70 -24.75
N LYS A 644 -9.97 -32.06 -23.68
CA LYS A 644 -11.21 -32.50 -23.04
C LYS A 644 -12.45 -31.96 -23.77
N LYS A 645 -12.42 -30.69 -24.13
CA LYS A 645 -13.51 -30.01 -24.85
C LYS A 645 -12.97 -28.84 -25.67
N LYS A 646 -13.62 -28.56 -26.78
CA LYS A 646 -13.30 -27.42 -27.65
C LYS A 646 -14.58 -26.63 -27.91
N TYR A 647 -14.58 -25.37 -27.62
CA TYR A 647 -15.69 -24.46 -27.89
C TYR A 647 -15.26 -23.39 -28.88
N LEU A 648 -16.05 -23.22 -29.92
CA LEU A 648 -15.91 -22.16 -30.91
C LEU A 648 -16.96 -21.09 -30.58
N LYS A 649 -16.54 -19.90 -30.22
CA LYS A 649 -17.44 -18.77 -29.94
C LYS A 649 -16.97 -17.56 -30.72
N SER A 650 -17.65 -17.26 -31.86
CA SER A 650 -17.30 -16.18 -32.79
C SER A 650 -15.84 -16.23 -33.26
N GLU A 651 -14.99 -15.35 -32.81
CA GLU A 651 -13.56 -15.29 -33.17
C GLU A 651 -12.64 -15.93 -32.12
N ASN A 652 -13.16 -16.41 -30.99
CA ASN A 652 -12.39 -16.97 -29.90
C ASN A 652 -12.59 -18.47 -29.76
N ILE A 653 -11.49 -19.18 -29.51
CA ILE A 653 -11.48 -20.61 -29.28
C ILE A 653 -11.14 -20.85 -27.82
N ASN A 654 -12.01 -21.57 -27.12
CA ASN A 654 -11.74 -22.02 -25.75
C ASN A 654 -11.39 -23.51 -25.83
N LEU A 655 -10.13 -23.81 -25.56
CA LEU A 655 -9.63 -25.17 -25.57
C LEU A 655 -9.42 -25.64 -24.12
N HIS A 656 -10.31 -26.55 -23.69
CA HIS A 656 -10.21 -27.19 -22.38
C HIS A 656 -9.27 -28.37 -22.50
N LEU A 657 -8.22 -28.33 -21.70
CA LEU A 657 -7.15 -29.30 -21.67
C LEU A 657 -7.12 -30.02 -20.34
N GLU A 658 -6.73 -31.28 -20.41
CA GLU A 658 -6.41 -32.13 -19.27
C GLU A 658 -4.91 -32.44 -19.31
N ILE A 659 -4.19 -32.05 -18.25
CA ILE A 659 -2.76 -32.35 -18.09
C ILE A 659 -2.62 -33.42 -17.03
N ASP A 660 -2.01 -34.53 -17.39
CA ASP A 660 -1.81 -35.66 -16.51
C ASP A 660 -0.33 -36.10 -16.45
N ILE A 661 0.04 -36.81 -15.41
CA ILE A 661 1.38 -37.34 -15.21
C ILE A 661 1.54 -38.63 -16.01
N ILE A 662 2.53 -38.69 -16.91
CA ILE A 662 2.89 -39.92 -17.65
C ILE A 662 3.83 -40.77 -16.80
N LYS A 663 4.79 -40.13 -16.11
CA LYS A 663 5.85 -40.80 -15.40
C LYS A 663 6.05 -40.22 -14.03
N ASP A 664 5.85 -41.08 -13.03
CA ASP A 664 6.12 -40.78 -11.64
C ASP A 664 7.46 -41.45 -11.24
N ASN A 665 8.39 -40.70 -10.68
CA ASN A 665 9.66 -41.20 -10.21
C ASN A 665 9.59 -41.85 -8.83
N GLY A 666 8.42 -42.29 -8.38
CA GLY A 666 8.23 -43.06 -7.15
C GLY A 666 8.39 -42.28 -5.86
N LEU A 667 8.32 -40.97 -5.89
CA LEU A 667 8.26 -40.15 -4.69
C LEU A 667 6.85 -40.26 -4.08
N LYS A 668 6.69 -41.15 -3.14
CA LYS A 668 5.42 -41.37 -2.45
C LYS A 668 5.12 -40.38 -1.35
N SER A 669 6.05 -39.48 -1.02
CA SER A 669 5.89 -38.50 0.03
C SER A 669 6.49 -37.17 -0.34
N PHE A 670 5.95 -36.15 0.23
CA PHE A 670 6.12 -34.80 -0.27
C PHE A 670 6.48 -33.79 0.80
N PRO A 671 7.49 -32.91 0.60
CA PRO A 671 7.85 -31.91 1.57
C PRO A 671 6.84 -30.79 1.61
N LEU A 672 6.47 -30.44 2.81
CA LEU A 672 5.86 -29.15 3.07
C LEU A 672 6.97 -28.18 3.37
N LYS A 673 7.09 -27.12 2.60
CA LYS A 673 8.07 -26.11 2.87
C LYS A 673 7.70 -25.30 4.10
N ASP A 674 6.56 -24.84 4.19
CA ASP A 674 5.84 -24.53 5.41
C ASP A 674 4.46 -25.12 5.21
N ALA A 675 3.70 -25.20 6.25
CA ALA A 675 2.45 -25.98 6.26
C ALA A 675 1.47 -25.65 5.13
N LEU A 676 1.71 -24.59 4.40
CA LEU A 676 0.80 -24.12 3.35
C LEU A 676 1.33 -24.39 1.94
N ILE A 677 2.59 -24.16 1.69
CA ILE A 677 3.14 -24.06 0.33
C ILE A 677 3.26 -25.39 -0.38
N PHE A 678 3.64 -26.39 0.33
CA PHE A 678 3.75 -27.74 -0.26
C PHE A 678 2.50 -28.58 -0.09
N LYS A 679 1.45 -28.05 0.57
CA LYS A 679 0.14 -28.71 0.62
C LYS A 679 -0.38 -29.00 -0.79
N GLU A 680 -0.18 -28.09 -1.72
CA GLU A 680 -0.58 -28.25 -3.11
C GLU A 680 0.28 -29.21 -3.88
N ILE A 681 1.58 -29.07 -3.77
CA ILE A 681 2.50 -29.97 -4.42
C ILE A 681 2.32 -31.40 -3.87
N LYS A 682 1.99 -31.54 -2.59
CA LYS A 682 1.63 -32.80 -1.95
C LYS A 682 0.46 -33.51 -2.62
N LYS A 683 -0.66 -32.83 -2.82
CA LYS A 683 -1.80 -33.39 -3.53
C LYS A 683 -1.48 -33.70 -4.99
N LEU A 684 -0.62 -32.90 -5.62
CA LEU A 684 -0.11 -33.13 -6.96
C LEU A 684 0.64 -34.45 -7.11
N LEU A 685 1.46 -34.82 -6.14
CA LEU A 685 2.35 -35.98 -6.28
C LEU A 685 1.78 -37.28 -5.74
N ILE A 686 0.94 -37.19 -4.74
CA ILE A 686 0.47 -38.36 -3.98
C ILE A 686 -1.03 -38.62 -4.21
N GLY A 687 -1.69 -37.77 -4.98
CA GLY A 687 -3.15 -37.84 -5.17
C GLY A 687 -3.88 -37.47 -3.86
N ASN A 688 -4.90 -38.22 -3.49
CA ASN A 688 -5.74 -37.94 -2.32
C ASN A 688 -5.10 -38.26 -0.95
N PHE A 689 -3.77 -38.35 -0.85
CA PHE A 689 -3.11 -38.56 0.41
C PHE A 689 -3.18 -37.34 1.31
N GLU A 690 -3.69 -37.48 2.52
CA GLU A 690 -3.66 -36.43 3.53
C GLU A 690 -2.69 -36.73 4.65
N TYR A 691 -1.83 -35.78 5.00
CA TYR A 691 -1.04 -35.91 6.23
C TYR A 691 -2.01 -35.93 7.43
N ASN A 692 -1.78 -36.83 8.35
CA ASN A 692 -2.51 -36.79 9.62
C ASN A 692 -2.13 -35.52 10.42
N SER A 693 -2.89 -35.24 11.47
CA SER A 693 -2.72 -34.03 12.27
C SER A 693 -1.29 -33.89 12.84
N ILE A 694 -0.66 -34.99 13.22
CA ILE A 694 0.69 -35.04 13.78
C ILE A 694 1.72 -34.72 12.70
N GLN A 695 1.63 -35.38 11.56
CA GLN A 695 2.50 -35.09 10.41
C GLN A 695 2.43 -33.63 10.00
N LYS A 696 1.21 -33.05 9.92
CA LYS A 696 1.01 -31.64 9.62
C LYS A 696 1.67 -30.72 10.66
N LYS A 697 1.53 -31.02 11.94
CA LYS A 697 2.09 -30.18 13.02
C LYS A 697 3.61 -30.25 13.05
N VAL A 698 4.20 -31.43 12.97
CA VAL A 698 5.66 -31.62 12.93
C VAL A 698 6.27 -30.89 11.73
N LEU A 699 5.71 -31.09 10.56
CA LEU A 699 6.23 -30.48 9.34
C LEU A 699 5.99 -28.97 9.30
N ALA A 700 4.86 -28.49 9.83
CA ALA A 700 4.60 -27.06 9.97
C ALA A 700 5.59 -26.38 10.91
N SER A 701 5.87 -26.99 12.04
CA SER A 701 6.85 -26.48 13.01
C SER A 701 8.25 -26.35 12.39
N ILE A 702 8.69 -27.37 11.70
CA ILE A 702 10.00 -27.40 11.06
C ILE A 702 10.08 -26.40 9.92
N PHE A 703 9.06 -26.33 9.07
CA PHE A 703 9.16 -25.62 7.79
C PHE A 703 8.52 -24.25 7.79
N LYS A 704 7.39 -24.06 8.47
CA LYS A 704 6.68 -22.78 8.54
C LYS A 704 7.25 -21.88 9.61
N ASP A 705 7.37 -22.42 10.82
CA ASP A 705 7.75 -21.61 11.96
C ASP A 705 9.26 -21.41 12.07
N LYS A 706 10.03 -22.16 11.26
CA LYS A 706 11.52 -22.15 11.24
C LYS A 706 12.15 -22.28 12.63
N LYS A 707 11.42 -22.91 13.54
CA LYS A 707 11.88 -23.17 14.91
C LYS A 707 12.79 -24.38 14.92
N LYS A 708 13.82 -24.35 15.76
CA LYS A 708 14.56 -25.54 16.06
C LYS A 708 13.61 -26.52 16.75
N THR A 709 13.44 -27.70 16.17
CA THR A 709 12.39 -28.62 16.56
C THR A 709 13.02 -29.96 16.89
N LEU A 710 12.72 -30.47 18.06
CA LEU A 710 12.95 -31.86 18.45
C LEU A 710 11.61 -32.58 18.42
N ALA A 711 11.46 -33.57 17.54
CA ALA A 711 10.24 -34.37 17.45
C ALA A 711 10.55 -35.83 17.77
N ILE A 712 9.84 -36.45 18.72
CA ILE A 712 9.94 -37.84 19.08
C ILE A 712 8.60 -38.53 18.75
N ILE A 713 8.61 -39.47 17.80
CA ILE A 713 7.38 -40.02 17.23
C ILE A 713 7.43 -41.54 17.24
N ASP A 714 6.31 -42.19 17.58
CA ASP A 714 6.16 -43.64 17.49
C ASP A 714 6.15 -44.08 16.01
N ARG A 715 6.92 -45.10 15.71
CA ARG A 715 7.09 -45.68 14.36
C ARG A 715 5.77 -46.09 13.68
N LYS A 716 4.74 -46.42 14.44
CA LYS A 716 3.43 -46.86 13.92
C LYS A 716 2.56 -45.67 13.41
N ARG A 717 3.00 -44.44 13.55
CA ARG A 717 2.22 -43.23 13.26
C ARG A 717 2.52 -42.54 11.91
N GLY A 718 3.03 -43.32 10.96
CA GLY A 718 3.32 -42.80 9.62
C GLY A 718 4.61 -41.99 9.55
N THR A 719 5.59 -42.35 10.37
CA THR A 719 6.92 -41.75 10.45
C THR A 719 7.68 -41.80 9.14
N THR A 720 7.47 -42.87 8.34
CA THR A 720 8.08 -43.01 7.01
C THR A 720 7.74 -41.80 6.13
N THR A 721 6.50 -41.35 6.17
CA THR A 721 6.06 -40.15 5.40
C THR A 721 6.75 -38.87 5.86
N ILE A 722 6.96 -38.71 7.17
CA ILE A 722 7.68 -37.54 7.72
C ILE A 722 9.14 -37.60 7.30
N ILE A 723 9.78 -38.78 7.44
CA ILE A 723 11.18 -38.99 7.04
C ILE A 723 11.37 -38.68 5.57
N ASP A 724 10.54 -39.24 4.72
CA ASP A 724 10.64 -39.03 3.28
C ASP A 724 10.37 -37.55 2.91
N THR A 725 9.46 -36.92 3.62
CA THR A 725 9.20 -35.47 3.47
C THR A 725 10.44 -34.63 3.83
N ILE A 726 11.10 -34.94 4.95
CA ILE A 726 12.33 -34.25 5.37
C ILE A 726 13.49 -34.53 4.40
N LYS A 727 13.67 -35.79 3.98
CA LYS A 727 14.67 -36.18 2.97
C LYS A 727 14.52 -35.37 1.69
N PHE A 728 13.29 -35.31 1.24
CA PHE A 728 12.95 -34.56 0.03
C PHE A 728 13.17 -33.05 0.21
N TYR A 729 12.71 -32.47 1.32
CA TYR A 729 12.95 -31.07 1.63
C TYR A 729 14.43 -30.72 1.65
N CYS A 730 15.26 -31.55 2.34
CA CYS A 730 16.70 -31.32 2.39
C CYS A 730 17.33 -31.39 1.00
N LYS A 731 16.91 -32.34 0.16
CA LYS A 731 17.38 -32.47 -1.23
C LYS A 731 16.96 -31.24 -2.06
N TYR A 732 15.71 -30.82 -1.92
CA TYR A 732 15.17 -29.66 -2.64
C TYR A 732 15.85 -28.35 -2.27
N ARG A 733 16.17 -28.16 -0.99
CA ARG A 733 16.81 -26.94 -0.46
C ARG A 733 18.35 -27.01 -0.48
N ASN A 734 18.91 -28.08 -0.98
CA ASN A 734 20.35 -28.34 -0.93
C ASN A 734 20.91 -28.31 0.51
N LEU A 735 20.13 -28.82 1.47
CA LEU A 735 20.48 -28.93 2.87
C LEU A 735 21.13 -30.31 3.14
N LYS A 736 22.05 -30.34 4.10
CA LYS A 736 22.66 -31.61 4.54
C LYS A 736 21.76 -32.33 5.51
N LEU A 737 21.47 -33.59 5.23
CA LEU A 737 20.71 -34.47 6.10
C LEU A 737 21.62 -35.61 6.62
N SER A 738 21.63 -35.81 7.92
CA SER A 738 22.30 -36.97 8.56
C SER A 738 21.28 -37.94 9.13
N ILE A 739 21.43 -39.21 8.86
CA ILE A 739 20.55 -40.29 9.37
C ILE A 739 21.37 -41.23 10.24
N ASN A 740 20.94 -41.40 11.48
CA ASN A 740 21.58 -42.27 12.47
C ASN A 740 23.08 -41.96 12.72
N SER A 741 23.52 -40.73 12.46
CA SER A 741 24.88 -40.27 12.67
C SER A 741 24.93 -38.82 13.14
N GLU A 742 25.74 -38.51 14.13
CA GLU A 742 26.03 -37.19 14.65
C GLU A 742 27.45 -36.72 14.28
N LYS A 743 28.23 -37.58 13.60
CA LYS A 743 29.66 -37.34 13.28
C LYS A 743 29.85 -36.28 12.19
N GLU A 744 28.81 -36.05 11.37
CA GLU A 744 28.84 -35.06 10.30
C GLU A 744 27.95 -33.89 10.65
N LYS A 745 28.42 -32.66 10.43
CA LYS A 745 27.59 -31.45 10.59
C LYS A 745 26.52 -31.41 9.49
N ALA A 746 25.26 -31.47 9.89
CA ALA A 746 24.11 -31.46 9.03
C ALA A 746 23.10 -30.38 9.48
N ASP A 747 22.23 -29.99 8.57
CA ASP A 747 21.14 -29.03 8.85
C ASP A 747 19.93 -29.72 9.47
N PHE A 748 19.84 -31.04 9.23
CA PHE A 748 18.81 -31.93 9.79
C PHE A 748 19.38 -33.28 10.20
N TYR A 749 18.87 -33.81 11.31
CA TYR A 749 19.25 -35.13 11.82
C TYR A 749 18.00 -35.98 12.03
N ILE A 750 18.07 -37.24 11.58
CA ILE A 750 17.03 -38.27 11.83
C ILE A 750 17.67 -39.43 12.54
N PHE A 751 17.14 -39.81 13.68
CA PHE A 751 17.58 -40.99 14.42
C PHE A 751 16.47 -42.03 14.48
N GLU A 752 16.71 -43.19 13.94
CA GLU A 752 15.85 -44.36 14.06
C GLU A 752 16.37 -45.21 15.23
N ASN A 753 15.56 -45.44 16.25
CA ASN A 753 15.93 -46.23 17.45
C ASN A 753 16.99 -45.58 18.35
N PHE A 754 16.84 -44.29 18.64
CA PHE A 754 17.76 -43.63 19.57
C PHE A 754 17.53 -44.12 21.01
N THR A 755 18.54 -44.71 21.60
CA THR A 755 18.50 -45.32 22.96
C THR A 755 19.31 -44.52 23.98
N GLU A 756 20.15 -43.56 23.56
CA GLU A 756 21.06 -42.82 24.42
C GLU A 756 20.68 -41.35 24.52
N ILE A 757 20.22 -40.96 25.69
CA ILE A 757 19.80 -39.59 26.00
C ILE A 757 20.99 -38.72 26.45
N GLU A 758 22.22 -39.24 26.45
CA GLU A 758 23.39 -38.56 27.01
C GLU A 758 23.93 -37.35 26.23
N LYS A 759 23.35 -37.01 25.06
CA LYS A 759 23.88 -35.94 24.18
C LYS A 759 22.94 -34.77 24.01
N ILE A 760 22.34 -34.34 25.09
CA ILE A 760 21.31 -33.25 25.08
C ILE A 760 21.79 -31.95 24.47
N ASN A 761 23.01 -31.52 24.71
CA ASN A 761 23.53 -30.30 24.13
C ASN A 761 23.56 -30.30 22.58
N PHE A 762 23.81 -31.48 21.99
CA PHE A 762 23.69 -31.66 20.54
C PHE A 762 22.23 -31.59 20.09
N LEU A 763 21.31 -32.16 20.84
CA LEU A 763 19.88 -32.18 20.56
C LEU A 763 19.27 -30.76 20.59
N LEU A 764 19.72 -29.92 21.50
CA LEU A 764 19.22 -28.55 21.70
C LEU A 764 19.68 -27.57 20.62
N THR A 765 20.73 -27.89 19.88
CA THR A 765 21.31 -26.97 18.89
C THR A 765 20.87 -27.23 17.45
N ASN A 766 20.22 -28.35 17.17
CA ASN A 766 19.93 -28.81 15.80
C ASN A 766 18.47 -29.19 15.59
N ASN A 767 18.04 -29.29 14.34
CA ASN A 767 16.73 -29.84 13.99
C ASN A 767 16.82 -31.37 13.96
N ILE A 768 16.10 -32.05 14.85
CA ILE A 768 16.24 -33.47 15.07
C ILE A 768 14.88 -34.15 15.07
N LEU A 769 14.75 -35.22 14.32
CA LEU A 769 13.63 -36.17 14.38
C LEU A 769 14.10 -37.50 14.99
N ILE A 770 13.51 -37.87 16.09
CA ILE A 770 13.76 -39.17 16.74
C ILE A 770 12.55 -40.08 16.54
N ILE A 771 12.79 -41.28 16.06
CA ILE A 771 11.76 -42.30 15.89
C ILE A 771 11.98 -43.37 16.94
N SER A 772 11.03 -43.56 17.81
CA SER A 772 11.09 -44.55 18.87
C SER A 772 10.21 -45.77 18.56
N ASN A 773 10.74 -46.98 18.83
CA ASN A 773 9.98 -48.23 18.78
C ASN A 773 9.40 -48.64 20.13
N LYS A 774 9.77 -47.94 21.21
CA LYS A 774 9.35 -48.24 22.59
C LYS A 774 8.77 -47.00 23.22
N ASN A 775 7.83 -47.17 24.15
CA ASN A 775 7.33 -46.09 24.97
C ASN A 775 8.52 -45.42 25.69
N VAL A 776 8.81 -44.18 25.38
CA VAL A 776 9.79 -43.40 26.15
C VAL A 776 9.15 -43.16 27.51
N GLU A 777 9.76 -43.61 28.58
CA GLU A 777 9.22 -43.38 29.91
C GLU A 777 9.28 -41.88 30.25
N VAL A 778 8.11 -41.31 30.52
CA VAL A 778 7.88 -39.90 30.82
C VAL A 778 8.79 -39.37 31.94
N ASN A 779 9.07 -40.20 32.94
CA ASN A 779 9.91 -39.82 34.09
C ASN A 779 11.37 -39.52 33.70
N ASN A 780 11.89 -40.18 32.69
CA ASN A 780 13.27 -39.93 32.24
C ASN A 780 13.39 -38.60 31.50
N PHE A 781 12.33 -38.17 30.82
CA PHE A 781 12.36 -36.91 30.06
C PHE A 781 12.14 -35.70 30.96
N ASN A 782 11.29 -35.80 31.98
CA ASN A 782 11.12 -34.76 33.00
C ASN A 782 12.45 -34.47 33.73
N LYS A 783 13.17 -35.52 34.10
CA LYS A 783 14.48 -35.38 34.71
C LYS A 783 15.48 -34.63 33.81
N ILE A 784 15.41 -34.83 32.52
CA ILE A 784 16.26 -34.15 31.55
C ILE A 784 15.90 -32.64 31.43
N ILE A 785 14.62 -32.29 31.42
CA ILE A 785 14.16 -30.88 31.39
C ILE A 785 14.64 -30.17 32.65
N ASP A 786 14.50 -30.79 33.80
CA ASP A 786 14.88 -30.19 35.08
C ASP A 786 16.41 -30.12 35.25
N ASP A 787 17.16 -31.17 34.88
CA ASP A 787 18.62 -31.24 35.02
C ASP A 787 19.37 -30.24 34.12
N TYR A 788 18.78 -29.86 32.95
CA TYR A 788 19.43 -28.97 32.00
C TYR A 788 18.82 -27.60 31.91
N SER A 789 17.89 -27.24 32.84
CA SER A 789 17.27 -25.90 32.91
C SER A 789 16.69 -25.42 31.53
N ILE A 790 16.08 -26.33 30.80
CA ILE A 790 15.47 -26.02 29.49
C ILE A 790 14.37 -24.98 29.67
N PRO A 791 14.34 -23.88 28.88
CA PRO A 791 13.32 -22.88 28.98
C PRO A 791 11.91 -23.49 28.89
N LYS A 792 11.03 -23.13 29.83
CA LYS A 792 9.66 -23.68 29.93
C LYS A 792 8.69 -23.26 28.83
N ASN A 793 9.16 -22.62 27.76
CA ASN A 793 8.35 -22.30 26.56
C ASN A 793 8.25 -23.51 25.64
N ILE A 794 7.67 -24.57 26.14
CA ILE A 794 7.43 -25.81 25.39
C ILE A 794 6.01 -25.70 24.83
N GLU A 795 5.87 -25.54 23.53
CA GLU A 795 4.58 -25.69 22.85
C GLU A 795 4.31 -27.18 22.67
N TYR A 796 3.25 -27.64 23.31
CA TYR A 796 2.77 -29.01 23.12
C TYR A 796 1.98 -29.09 21.85
N ILE A 797 2.32 -30.02 21.01
CA ILE A 797 1.42 -30.54 20.00
C ILE A 797 0.55 -31.57 20.68
N ASP A 798 -0.52 -31.10 21.29
CA ASP A 798 -1.41 -31.92 22.05
C ASP A 798 -2.55 -32.46 21.20
N TYR A 799 -2.96 -33.69 21.52
CA TYR A 799 -4.19 -34.34 21.05
C TYR A 799 -5.44 -33.65 21.56
N SER A 800 -5.33 -32.69 22.47
CA SER A 800 -6.42 -32.08 23.19
C SER A 800 -6.83 -30.70 22.64
N ASP A 801 -6.48 -30.33 21.43
CA ASP A 801 -7.16 -29.20 20.81
C ASP A 801 -8.62 -29.59 20.55
N ILE A 802 -9.40 -29.42 21.61
CA ILE A 802 -10.85 -29.73 21.66
C ILE A 802 -11.62 -28.95 20.60
N SER A 803 -11.09 -27.83 20.11
CA SER A 803 -11.71 -27.10 19.02
C SER A 803 -11.66 -27.91 17.72
N ILE A 804 -10.60 -28.68 17.51
CA ILE A 804 -10.48 -29.61 16.39
C ILE A 804 -11.35 -30.85 16.59
N LEU A 805 -11.41 -31.37 17.81
CA LEU A 805 -12.26 -32.52 18.17
C LEU A 805 -13.76 -32.20 18.04
N LYS A 806 -14.17 -30.99 18.34
CA LYS A 806 -15.59 -30.56 18.20
C LYS A 806 -16.00 -30.26 16.76
N ARG A 807 -15.07 -29.95 15.87
CA ARG A 807 -15.40 -29.59 14.47
C ARG A 807 -15.44 -30.78 13.50
N ASN A 808 -14.79 -31.89 13.83
CA ASN A 808 -14.75 -33.07 12.98
C ASN A 808 -15.12 -34.31 13.80
N ASN A 809 -16.37 -34.73 13.74
CA ASN A 809 -16.88 -35.98 14.34
C ASN A 809 -16.15 -37.24 13.88
N ASN A 810 -15.20 -37.17 12.97
CA ASN A 810 -14.49 -38.29 12.38
C ASN A 810 -12.99 -38.37 12.72
N LEU A 811 -12.49 -37.52 13.63
CA LEU A 811 -11.12 -37.68 14.12
C LEU A 811 -11.07 -38.66 15.27
N TYR A 812 -10.75 -39.90 14.90
CA TYR A 812 -10.54 -41.02 15.83
C TYR A 812 -9.24 -40.82 16.62
N TYR A 813 -9.38 -40.63 17.93
CA TYR A 813 -8.28 -40.78 18.91
C TYR A 813 -8.49 -42.09 19.67
N PRO A 814 -8.09 -43.24 19.12
CA PRO A 814 -8.47 -44.54 19.68
C PRO A 814 -7.75 -44.91 20.97
N PHE A 815 -6.91 -44.05 21.52
CA PHE A 815 -5.92 -44.43 22.52
C PHE A 815 -5.93 -43.65 23.82
N LEU A 816 -6.80 -42.65 23.98
CA LEU A 816 -7.00 -41.94 25.24
C LEU A 816 -8.42 -42.11 25.74
N THR A 817 -8.58 -42.48 27.01
CA THR A 817 -9.88 -42.47 27.66
C THR A 817 -10.35 -41.03 27.88
N ASP A 818 -11.63 -40.82 28.11
CA ASP A 818 -12.15 -39.48 28.37
C ASP A 818 -11.63 -38.89 29.69
N GLU A 819 -11.26 -39.75 30.64
CA GLU A 819 -10.61 -39.38 31.88
C GLU A 819 -9.18 -38.87 31.66
N GLU A 820 -8.41 -39.54 30.80
CA GLU A 820 -7.05 -39.13 30.40
C GLU A 820 -7.06 -37.79 29.62
N LYS A 821 -8.08 -37.58 28.79
CA LYS A 821 -8.25 -36.30 28.08
C LYS A 821 -8.57 -35.15 29.05
N ASN A 822 -9.43 -35.37 30.04
CA ASN A 822 -9.78 -34.37 31.02
C ASN A 822 -8.63 -34.00 31.94
N ASN A 823 -7.89 -35.00 32.40
CA ASN A 823 -6.68 -34.82 33.21
C ASN A 823 -5.58 -34.04 32.45
N MET A 824 -5.39 -34.30 31.17
CA MET A 824 -4.49 -33.52 30.32
C MET A 824 -4.92 -32.04 30.19
N LEU A 825 -6.21 -31.78 30.05
CA LEU A 825 -6.75 -30.42 29.96
C LEU A 825 -6.55 -29.63 31.24
N GLU A 826 -6.70 -30.24 32.41
CA GLU A 826 -6.42 -29.58 33.68
C GLU A 826 -4.94 -29.19 33.82
N LEU A 827 -4.03 -30.11 33.47
CA LEU A 827 -2.60 -29.89 33.52
C LEU A 827 -2.12 -28.78 32.54
N ILE A 828 -2.79 -28.66 31.37
CA ILE A 828 -2.52 -27.57 30.41
C ILE A 828 -3.02 -26.23 30.97
N ARG A 829 -4.20 -26.18 31.58
CA ARG A 829 -4.73 -24.98 32.22
C ARG A 829 -3.85 -24.45 33.37
N GLU A 830 -3.14 -25.34 34.04
CA GLU A 830 -2.22 -25.03 35.11
C GLU A 830 -0.79 -24.69 34.64
N ASN A 831 -0.55 -24.56 33.33
CA ASN A 831 0.79 -24.40 32.71
C ASN A 831 1.81 -25.49 33.13
N LYS A 832 1.33 -26.67 33.45
CA LYS A 832 2.18 -27.83 33.73
C LYS A 832 2.40 -28.64 32.46
N VAL A 833 3.60 -29.17 32.35
CA VAL A 833 4.06 -29.97 31.21
C VAL A 833 3.34 -31.35 31.23
N VAL A 834 2.68 -31.70 30.14
CA VAL A 834 2.05 -33.03 29.97
C VAL A 834 2.75 -33.77 28.88
N PHE A 835 3.18 -35.00 29.19
CA PHE A 835 3.76 -35.90 28.21
C PHE A 835 2.77 -37.00 27.84
N SER A 836 2.51 -37.14 26.55
CA SER A 836 1.93 -38.38 26.04
C SER A 836 3.01 -39.44 25.98
N THR A 837 2.73 -40.63 26.48
CA THR A 837 3.62 -41.79 26.42
C THR A 837 3.96 -42.22 24.99
N ARG A 838 3.47 -41.53 23.98
CA ARG A 838 3.57 -41.94 22.57
C ARG A 838 4.21 -40.94 21.65
N GLU A 839 4.19 -39.63 21.95
CA GLU A 839 4.74 -38.60 21.05
C GLU A 839 5.10 -37.32 21.81
N ILE A 840 6.29 -36.79 21.58
CA ILE A 840 6.77 -35.55 22.19
C ILE A 840 7.37 -34.66 21.12
N ILE A 841 6.92 -33.40 21.06
CA ILE A 841 7.49 -32.37 20.17
C ILE A 841 7.84 -31.17 21.02
N VAL A 842 9.11 -30.79 20.95
CA VAL A 842 9.66 -29.66 21.72
C VAL A 842 10.22 -28.62 20.79
N HIS A 843 9.83 -27.37 20.99
CA HIS A 843 10.34 -26.22 20.25
C HIS A 843 11.27 -25.40 21.14
N PHE A 844 12.42 -25.04 20.62
CA PHE A 844 13.40 -24.22 21.31
C PHE A 844 13.48 -22.78 20.78
#